data_85d4c07a21af033d1ace6831e1bc3e32
#
_entry.id   85d4c07a21af033d1ace6831e1bc3e32
#
_cell.length_a   1.000
_cell.length_b   1.000
_cell.length_c   1.000
_cell.angle_alpha   90.00
_cell.angle_beta   90.00
_cell.angle_gamma   90.00
#
_symmetry.space_group_name_H-M   'P 1'
#
loop_
_entity.id
_entity.type
_entity.pdbx_description
1 polymer ?
#
loop_
_entity_poly.entity_id
_entity_poly.type
_entity_poly.pdbx_seq_one_letter_code
_entity_poly.pdbx_strand_id
1 'polypeptide(L)'
;MDYASRIKALVVTLVSVAMCVFHLYTAQFGLMPAVIQRGLHLLFGILLVFLIYPGVKKGPLRGPLRVMDFLLAGGGAAGLLYIVTQYRNIAMRGGAPNVADIVFGSIVILVTLEATRRVLGPALSIIASVSILYALFGHYIPGEWGHRGVFFDELVEYQFLTTEGLFSIPLGASANFIFLFVLFGSFLVSSGTGDFFIKFANSLAGHMRGGPAKVAVLSSAAFGTISGSAVANVVSTGSFTIPLMKRIGYRPVFAGAVESVASTGGQFMPPVMGAGAFIMAEMLGISYLRVCMAAAIPAILYYFALLXMVHMEALRKGLKGLPREELPKLGPVLKEGGYLLLPAPFLVVLLVMGYSPMKAGFWAIVAVVFVSSLKRASRMGLGKIISTFERGAKGALEVLAACATAGIVIGVVTQTGLGLKFSTLVIQAAGGNLFIALVFVMVTCLILGMGLTTSAAYILTVILGGPVLTKLGVDPLAAHMFVFYYACLSTITPPVALAAFAGAGIAGSSPFRTGFEAMRLAAIAYVVPFIFVYHPVLIWKGSPWEIAQAAITAALGCVAIGSGLMGYMITRLGLWSRAILILAALLLLVPGTQTDLIGLALLLGIWAADRFVKRTSIGEEGLGAEKGKIPASSPEPPKAP
;
A
#
# COMPACT_ATOMS: atom_id res chain seq x y z
N MET A 1 18.44 31.22 -10.09
CA MET A 1 17.43 30.57 -10.95
C MET A 1 17.18 31.44 -12.14
N ASP A 2 17.25 30.87 -13.35
CA ASP A 2 16.94 31.52 -14.60
C ASP A 2 15.45 31.96 -14.63
N TYR A 3 15.14 33.02 -15.35
CA TYR A 3 13.78 33.60 -15.49
C TYR A 3 12.76 32.54 -15.92
N ALA A 4 13.12 31.69 -16.89
CA ALA A 4 12.26 30.58 -17.35
C ALA A 4 11.93 29.57 -16.24
N SER A 5 12.88 29.26 -15.36
CA SER A 5 12.67 28.34 -14.24
C SER A 5 11.74 28.93 -13.17
N ARG A 6 11.77 30.25 -12.97
CA ARG A 6 10.86 30.95 -12.04
C ARG A 6 9.43 30.95 -12.57
N ILE A 7 9.23 31.21 -13.87
CA ILE A 7 7.90 31.15 -14.50
C ILE A 7 7.33 29.74 -14.39
N LYS A 8 8.14 28.74 -14.72
CA LYS A 8 7.73 27.32 -14.62
C LYS A 8 7.29 26.98 -13.19
N ALA A 9 8.08 27.35 -12.17
CA ALA A 9 7.73 27.11 -10.77
C ALA A 9 6.41 27.78 -10.40
N LEU A 10 6.22 29.04 -10.81
CA LEU A 10 4.98 29.78 -10.56
C LEU A 10 3.77 29.09 -11.20
N VAL A 11 3.89 28.64 -12.46
CA VAL A 11 2.80 27.94 -13.17
C VAL A 11 2.45 26.63 -12.46
N VAL A 12 3.47 25.85 -12.04
CA VAL A 12 3.24 24.59 -11.28
C VAL A 12 2.48 24.90 -9.99
N THR A 13 2.88 25.93 -9.25
CA THR A 13 2.19 26.33 -8.01
C THR A 13 0.75 26.75 -8.31
N LEU A 14 0.51 27.58 -9.33
CA LEU A 14 -0.84 28.05 -9.69
C LEU A 14 -1.77 26.88 -10.08
N VAL A 15 -1.29 25.96 -10.92
CA VAL A 15 -2.07 24.79 -11.35
C VAL A 15 -2.35 23.86 -10.15
N SER A 16 -1.36 23.68 -9.27
CA SER A 16 -1.52 22.85 -8.06
C SER A 16 -2.57 23.45 -7.11
N VAL A 17 -2.50 24.76 -6.87
CA VAL A 17 -3.48 25.47 -6.02
C VAL A 17 -4.88 25.38 -6.66
N ALA A 18 -4.99 25.63 -7.98
CA ALA A 18 -6.27 25.54 -8.70
C ALA A 18 -6.87 24.13 -8.57
N MET A 19 -6.04 23.09 -8.74
CA MET A 19 -6.47 21.70 -8.58
C MET A 19 -7.00 21.45 -7.16
N CYS A 20 -6.26 21.88 -6.13
CA CYS A 20 -6.67 21.71 -4.73
C CYS A 20 -7.97 22.47 -4.42
N VAL A 21 -8.07 23.72 -4.84
CA VAL A 21 -9.26 24.55 -4.62
C VAL A 21 -10.48 23.93 -5.33
N PHE A 22 -10.31 23.44 -6.56
CA PHE A 22 -11.38 22.76 -7.31
C PHE A 22 -11.91 21.55 -6.53
N HIS A 23 -11.02 20.67 -6.05
CA HIS A 23 -11.46 19.47 -5.34
C HIS A 23 -12.05 19.77 -3.96
N LEU A 24 -11.49 20.75 -3.24
CA LEU A 24 -12.06 21.19 -1.95
C LEU A 24 -13.45 21.81 -2.17
N TYR A 25 -13.63 22.59 -3.21
CA TYR A 25 -14.92 23.20 -3.55
C TYR A 25 -15.97 22.12 -3.88
N THR A 26 -15.61 21.17 -4.77
CA THR A 26 -16.58 20.13 -5.17
C THR A 26 -16.86 19.15 -4.03
N ALA A 27 -15.91 18.92 -3.11
CA ALA A 27 -16.12 18.08 -1.93
C ALA A 27 -17.16 18.68 -0.97
N GLN A 28 -17.20 20.01 -0.85
CA GLN A 28 -18.12 20.69 0.08
C GLN A 28 -19.47 21.01 -0.57
N PHE A 29 -19.46 21.51 -1.82
CA PHE A 29 -20.65 22.07 -2.46
C PHE A 29 -21.34 21.14 -3.46
N GLY A 30 -20.72 20.01 -3.81
CA GLY A 30 -21.30 19.00 -4.68
C GLY A 30 -20.49 18.75 -5.95
N LEU A 31 -20.50 17.49 -6.39
CA LEU A 31 -19.79 17.04 -7.58
C LEU A 31 -20.46 17.54 -8.87
N MET A 32 -19.63 17.77 -9.87
CA MET A 32 -20.08 17.99 -11.26
C MET A 32 -20.46 16.64 -11.89
N PRO A 33 -21.14 16.64 -13.07
CA PRO A 33 -21.34 15.40 -13.84
C PRO A 33 -20.03 14.63 -14.01
N ALA A 34 -20.11 13.29 -13.98
CA ALA A 34 -18.94 12.42 -13.87
C ALA A 34 -17.85 12.74 -14.90
N VAL A 35 -18.21 12.90 -16.17
CA VAL A 35 -17.25 13.19 -17.25
C VAL A 35 -16.57 14.54 -17.02
N ILE A 36 -17.30 15.55 -16.55
CA ILE A 36 -16.76 16.90 -16.28
C ILE A 36 -15.80 16.85 -15.10
N GLN A 37 -16.22 16.22 -13.99
CA GLN A 37 -15.40 16.10 -12.77
C GLN A 37 -14.09 15.37 -13.07
N ARG A 38 -14.18 14.22 -13.75
CA ARG A 38 -13.04 13.37 -14.10
C ARG A 38 -12.15 14.02 -15.17
N GLY A 39 -12.77 14.70 -16.14
CA GLY A 39 -12.07 15.45 -17.20
C GLY A 39 -11.23 16.60 -16.65
N LEU A 40 -11.80 17.41 -15.74
CA LEU A 40 -11.06 18.51 -15.10
C LEU A 40 -9.94 17.97 -14.19
N HIS A 41 -10.19 16.89 -13.47
CA HIS A 41 -9.18 16.22 -12.64
C HIS A 41 -7.99 15.78 -13.52
N LEU A 42 -8.28 15.11 -14.63
CA LEU A 42 -7.27 14.65 -15.58
C LEU A 42 -6.54 15.83 -16.25
N LEU A 43 -7.25 16.92 -16.56
CA LEU A 43 -6.68 18.15 -17.15
C LEU A 43 -5.59 18.72 -16.22
N PHE A 44 -5.90 18.92 -14.94
CA PHE A 44 -4.90 19.40 -13.97
C PHE A 44 -3.71 18.44 -13.90
N GLY A 45 -3.98 17.11 -13.88
CA GLY A 45 -2.94 16.10 -13.85
C GLY A 45 -2.01 16.16 -15.05
N ILE A 46 -2.56 16.20 -16.27
CA ILE A 46 -1.78 16.26 -17.51
C ILE A 46 -0.91 17.53 -17.52
N LEU A 47 -1.49 18.68 -17.19
CA LEU A 47 -0.70 19.93 -17.13
C LEU A 47 0.47 19.80 -16.16
N LEU A 48 0.23 19.29 -14.94
CA LEU A 48 1.29 19.12 -13.93
C LEU A 48 2.33 18.09 -14.36
N VAL A 49 1.92 16.97 -14.96
CA VAL A 49 2.86 15.93 -15.40
C VAL A 49 3.84 16.51 -16.44
N PHE A 50 3.33 17.17 -17.49
CA PHE A 50 4.21 17.69 -18.53
C PHE A 50 5.05 18.88 -18.05
N LEU A 51 4.59 19.62 -17.04
CA LEU A 51 5.39 20.68 -16.41
C LEU A 51 6.49 20.12 -15.51
N ILE A 52 6.24 19.01 -14.79
CA ILE A 52 7.16 18.50 -13.76
C ILE A 52 8.10 17.41 -14.30
N TYR A 53 7.57 16.47 -15.10
CA TYR A 53 8.29 15.27 -15.54
C TYR A 53 8.77 15.44 -16.98
N PRO A 54 10.09 15.55 -17.22
CA PRO A 54 10.61 15.69 -18.59
C PRO A 54 10.43 14.41 -19.39
N GLY A 55 10.26 14.53 -20.70
CA GLY A 55 10.10 13.38 -21.59
C GLY A 55 11.32 12.46 -21.64
N VAL A 56 12.53 13.00 -21.42
CA VAL A 56 13.79 12.24 -21.38
C VAL A 56 14.49 12.55 -20.05
N LYS A 57 14.86 11.50 -19.33
CA LYS A 57 15.45 11.59 -17.97
C LYS A 57 16.91 12.05 -17.94
N LYS A 58 17.66 11.95 -19.05
CA LYS A 58 19.10 12.31 -19.08
C LYS A 58 19.38 13.43 -20.08
N GLY A 59 20.01 14.48 -19.60
CA GLY A 59 20.45 15.62 -20.38
C GLY A 59 19.47 16.79 -20.46
N PRO A 60 19.92 18.00 -20.84
CA PRO A 60 19.04 19.12 -21.02
C PRO A 60 18.13 18.89 -22.22
N LEU A 61 16.83 19.13 -22.04
CA LEU A 61 15.86 19.09 -23.15
C LEU A 61 16.26 20.13 -24.22
N ARG A 62 16.67 19.65 -25.38
CA ARG A 62 16.99 20.50 -26.53
C ARG A 62 15.70 20.89 -27.26
N GLY A 63 15.72 22.02 -27.95
CA GLY A 63 14.60 22.68 -28.60
C GLY A 63 13.42 21.81 -29.04
N PRO A 64 13.61 20.82 -29.95
CA PRO A 64 12.48 20.00 -30.44
C PRO A 64 11.73 19.23 -29.35
N LEU A 65 12.43 18.71 -28.34
CA LEU A 65 11.81 17.93 -27.25
C LEU A 65 10.96 18.81 -26.33
N ARG A 66 11.36 20.08 -26.12
CA ARG A 66 10.53 21.04 -25.37
C ARG A 66 9.25 21.38 -26.13
N VAL A 67 9.37 21.59 -27.45
CA VAL A 67 8.21 21.89 -28.30
C VAL A 67 7.21 20.71 -28.22
N MET A 68 7.72 19.47 -28.31
CA MET A 68 6.88 18.27 -28.18
C MET A 68 6.14 18.23 -26.84
N ASP A 69 6.81 18.56 -25.71
CA ASP A 69 6.17 18.59 -24.39
C ASP A 69 5.03 19.63 -24.35
N PHE A 70 5.23 20.81 -24.94
CA PHE A 70 4.17 21.83 -25.02
C PHE A 70 3.02 21.40 -25.94
N LEU A 71 3.32 20.73 -27.06
CA LEU A 71 2.29 20.21 -27.98
C LEU A 71 1.45 19.12 -27.30
N LEU A 72 2.08 18.20 -26.58
CA LEU A 72 1.38 17.14 -25.85
C LEU A 72 0.52 17.73 -24.72
N ALA A 73 1.08 18.64 -23.92
CA ALA A 73 0.33 19.32 -22.86
C ALA A 73 -0.86 20.10 -23.43
N GLY A 74 -0.61 20.87 -24.48
CA GLY A 74 -1.63 21.69 -25.15
C GLY A 74 -2.71 20.84 -25.82
N GLY A 75 -2.31 19.79 -26.53
CA GLY A 75 -3.24 18.84 -27.18
C GLY A 75 -4.11 18.13 -26.16
N GLY A 76 -3.50 17.61 -25.08
CA GLY A 76 -4.24 16.98 -23.99
C GLY A 76 -5.23 17.95 -23.33
N ALA A 77 -4.76 19.19 -23.05
CA ALA A 77 -5.62 20.22 -22.45
C ALA A 77 -6.78 20.58 -23.39
N ALA A 78 -6.50 20.75 -24.69
CA ALA A 78 -7.53 21.08 -25.68
C ALA A 78 -8.59 19.97 -25.76
N GLY A 79 -8.16 18.70 -25.81
CA GLY A 79 -9.09 17.56 -25.86
C GLY A 79 -9.95 17.42 -24.59
N LEU A 80 -9.34 17.66 -23.42
CA LEU A 80 -10.08 17.61 -22.15
C LEU A 80 -11.01 18.81 -21.97
N LEU A 81 -10.62 19.98 -22.42
CA LEU A 81 -11.52 21.14 -22.45
C LEU A 81 -12.65 20.94 -23.47
N TYR A 82 -12.35 20.31 -24.61
CA TYR A 82 -13.36 19.96 -25.61
C TYR A 82 -14.47 19.10 -24.98
N ILE A 83 -14.13 17.96 -24.34
CA ILE A 83 -15.15 17.08 -23.75
C ILE A 83 -15.94 17.78 -22.62
N VAL A 84 -15.27 18.62 -21.82
CA VAL A 84 -15.94 19.36 -20.73
C VAL A 84 -16.93 20.38 -21.30
N THR A 85 -16.53 21.16 -22.31
CA THR A 85 -17.37 22.23 -22.88
C THR A 85 -18.47 21.67 -23.80
N GLN A 86 -18.19 20.58 -24.50
CA GLN A 86 -19.14 19.97 -25.44
C GLN A 86 -19.98 18.86 -24.80
N TYR A 87 -19.83 18.60 -23.47
CA TYR A 87 -20.49 17.51 -22.76
C TYR A 87 -21.99 17.40 -23.08
N ARG A 88 -22.70 18.54 -23.04
CA ARG A 88 -24.15 18.59 -23.31
C ARG A 88 -24.47 18.20 -24.76
N ASN A 89 -23.70 18.71 -25.72
CA ASN A 89 -23.88 18.43 -27.14
C ASN A 89 -23.59 16.96 -27.47
N ILE A 90 -22.55 16.39 -26.84
CA ILE A 90 -22.19 14.98 -26.98
C ILE A 90 -23.33 14.10 -26.42
N ALA A 91 -23.86 14.44 -25.25
CA ALA A 91 -24.98 13.71 -24.64
C ALA A 91 -26.23 13.74 -25.54
N MET A 92 -26.51 14.89 -26.16
CA MET A 92 -27.69 15.03 -27.07
C MET A 92 -27.56 14.22 -28.37
N ARG A 93 -26.33 13.90 -28.80
CA ARG A 93 -26.12 13.05 -30.00
C ARG A 93 -26.29 11.56 -29.71
N GLY A 94 -26.56 11.18 -28.46
CA GLY A 94 -26.79 9.78 -28.07
C GLY A 94 -25.60 8.85 -28.28
N GLY A 95 -24.39 9.39 -28.17
CA GLY A 95 -23.18 8.60 -28.32
C GLY A 95 -22.61 8.48 -29.72
N ALA A 96 -23.29 9.03 -30.75
CA ALA A 96 -22.75 9.02 -32.12
C ALA A 96 -21.55 9.97 -32.22
N PRO A 97 -20.33 9.45 -32.49
CA PRO A 97 -19.15 10.30 -32.52
C PRO A 97 -19.06 11.11 -33.80
N ASN A 98 -18.54 12.30 -33.74
CA ASN A 98 -18.14 13.10 -34.89
C ASN A 98 -16.62 13.09 -35.06
N VAL A 99 -16.11 13.68 -36.15
CA VAL A 99 -14.68 13.70 -36.44
C VAL A 99 -13.88 14.38 -35.30
N ALA A 100 -14.39 15.45 -34.70
CA ALA A 100 -13.72 16.14 -33.60
C ALA A 100 -13.61 15.24 -32.35
N ASP A 101 -14.66 14.49 -32.03
CA ASP A 101 -14.64 13.51 -30.92
C ASP A 101 -13.51 12.50 -31.11
N ILE A 102 -13.37 11.95 -32.33
CA ILE A 102 -12.35 10.95 -32.67
C ILE A 102 -10.94 11.57 -32.57
N VAL A 103 -10.75 12.76 -33.11
CA VAL A 103 -9.44 13.45 -33.11
C VAL A 103 -9.03 13.78 -31.66
N PHE A 104 -9.89 14.47 -30.90
CA PHE A 104 -9.57 14.87 -29.53
C PHE A 104 -9.45 13.65 -28.60
N GLY A 105 -10.30 12.65 -28.78
CA GLY A 105 -10.23 11.41 -28.01
C GLY A 105 -8.90 10.69 -28.22
N SER A 106 -8.47 10.54 -29.50
CA SER A 106 -7.19 9.92 -29.84
C SER A 106 -6.01 10.67 -29.19
N ILE A 107 -6.02 12.01 -29.27
CA ILE A 107 -4.99 12.85 -28.66
C ILE A 107 -4.95 12.63 -27.14
N VAL A 108 -6.11 12.65 -26.47
CA VAL A 108 -6.17 12.50 -24.99
C VAL A 108 -5.69 11.11 -24.58
N ILE A 109 -6.07 10.05 -25.31
CA ILE A 109 -5.60 8.68 -25.05
C ILE A 109 -4.07 8.64 -25.13
N LEU A 110 -3.47 9.13 -26.22
CA LEU A 110 -2.02 9.11 -26.43
C LEU A 110 -1.28 9.95 -25.36
N VAL A 111 -1.81 11.14 -25.05
CA VAL A 111 -1.23 12.03 -24.04
C VAL A 111 -1.29 11.38 -22.64
N THR A 112 -2.38 10.66 -22.34
CA THR A 112 -2.53 9.95 -21.06
C THR A 112 -1.50 8.81 -20.95
N LEU A 113 -1.31 8.03 -22.01
CA LEU A 113 -0.29 6.96 -22.04
C LEU A 113 1.11 7.53 -21.83
N GLU A 114 1.43 8.66 -22.49
CA GLU A 114 2.73 9.33 -22.34
C GLU A 114 2.89 9.93 -20.93
N ALA A 115 1.86 10.54 -20.37
CA ALA A 115 1.87 11.07 -19.00
C ALA A 115 2.16 9.94 -18.00
N THR A 116 1.50 8.81 -18.18
CA THR A 116 1.68 7.63 -17.33
C THR A 116 3.11 7.08 -17.43
N ARG A 117 3.65 7.01 -18.65
CA ARG A 117 5.05 6.59 -18.87
C ARG A 117 6.04 7.48 -18.12
N ARG A 118 5.77 8.77 -18.06
CA ARG A 118 6.66 9.73 -17.36
C ARG A 118 6.61 9.60 -15.84
N VAL A 119 5.42 9.38 -15.28
CA VAL A 119 5.20 9.33 -13.82
C VAL A 119 5.51 7.95 -13.25
N LEU A 120 5.00 6.88 -13.88
CA LEU A 120 5.03 5.51 -13.36
C LEU A 120 6.04 4.61 -14.06
N GLY A 121 6.65 5.11 -15.15
CA GLY A 121 7.51 4.27 -15.99
C GLY A 121 6.67 3.57 -17.08
N PRO A 122 7.33 2.76 -17.93
CA PRO A 122 6.69 2.25 -19.16
C PRO A 122 5.70 1.10 -18.97
N ALA A 123 5.76 0.37 -17.84
CA ALA A 123 5.05 -0.91 -17.69
C ALA A 123 3.54 -0.78 -17.96
N LEU A 124 2.86 0.13 -17.24
CA LEU A 124 1.41 0.32 -17.36
C LEU A 124 1.03 0.86 -18.75
N SER A 125 1.83 1.77 -19.30
CA SER A 125 1.60 2.32 -20.65
C SER A 125 1.72 1.22 -21.72
N ILE A 126 2.70 0.31 -21.57
CA ILE A 126 2.85 -0.85 -22.48
C ILE A 126 1.62 -1.76 -22.37
N ILE A 127 1.19 -2.10 -21.16
CA ILE A 127 -0.01 -2.95 -20.95
C ILE A 127 -1.23 -2.31 -21.65
N ALA A 128 -1.44 -1.02 -21.45
CA ALA A 128 -2.58 -0.31 -22.06
C ALA A 128 -2.43 -0.25 -23.59
N SER A 129 -1.22 -0.02 -24.11
CA SER A 129 -0.97 -0.01 -25.56
C SER A 129 -1.23 -1.39 -26.17
N VAL A 130 -0.75 -2.45 -25.53
CA VAL A 130 -1.00 -3.84 -25.95
C VAL A 130 -2.50 -4.14 -25.91
N SER A 131 -3.22 -3.66 -24.89
CA SER A 131 -4.68 -3.81 -24.80
C SER A 131 -5.37 -3.12 -25.96
N ILE A 132 -4.98 -1.89 -26.32
CA ILE A 132 -5.53 -1.15 -27.47
C ILE A 132 -5.28 -1.94 -28.77
N LEU A 133 -4.04 -2.43 -28.96
CA LEU A 133 -3.69 -3.24 -30.13
C LEU A 133 -4.52 -4.53 -30.17
N TYR A 134 -4.76 -5.15 -29.02
CA TYR A 134 -5.63 -6.33 -28.93
C TYR A 134 -7.07 -5.97 -29.36
N ALA A 135 -7.62 -4.84 -28.89
CA ALA A 135 -8.97 -4.42 -29.31
C ALA A 135 -9.07 -4.27 -30.83
N LEU A 136 -8.06 -3.63 -31.46
CA LEU A 136 -8.07 -3.35 -32.90
C LEU A 136 -7.78 -4.60 -33.75
N PHE A 137 -6.85 -5.45 -33.31
CA PHE A 137 -6.32 -6.55 -34.13
C PHE A 137 -6.63 -7.95 -33.59
N GLY A 138 -7.30 -8.06 -32.44
CA GLY A 138 -7.57 -9.36 -31.79
C GLY A 138 -8.48 -10.27 -32.58
N HIS A 139 -9.21 -9.75 -33.59
CA HIS A 139 -10.03 -10.57 -34.48
C HIS A 139 -9.17 -11.46 -35.40
N TYR A 140 -7.87 -11.17 -35.55
CA TYR A 140 -6.95 -12.03 -36.29
C TYR A 140 -6.41 -13.19 -35.46
N ILE A 141 -6.62 -13.16 -34.13
CA ILE A 141 -6.11 -14.20 -33.23
C ILE A 141 -7.02 -15.42 -33.28
N PRO A 142 -6.49 -16.61 -33.63
CA PRO A 142 -7.35 -17.81 -33.69
C PRO A 142 -7.72 -18.32 -32.30
N GLY A 143 -8.81 -19.07 -32.24
CA GLY A 143 -9.25 -19.75 -31.02
C GLY A 143 -9.97 -18.85 -30.04
N GLU A 144 -9.96 -19.22 -28.79
CA GLU A 144 -10.75 -18.58 -27.73
C GLU A 144 -10.31 -17.15 -27.41
N TRP A 145 -9.07 -16.79 -27.74
CA TRP A 145 -8.55 -15.44 -27.49
C TRP A 145 -9.00 -14.43 -28.55
N GLY A 146 -9.49 -14.87 -29.70
CA GLY A 146 -10.03 -14.00 -30.73
C GLY A 146 -11.36 -13.36 -30.31
N HIS A 147 -11.72 -12.20 -30.92
CA HIS A 147 -12.99 -11.52 -30.70
C HIS A 147 -13.50 -10.92 -32.03
N ARG A 148 -14.71 -10.35 -32.02
CA ARG A 148 -15.37 -9.86 -33.25
C ARG A 148 -14.63 -8.72 -33.98
N GLY A 149 -13.64 -8.10 -33.31
CA GLY A 149 -12.98 -6.89 -33.78
C GLY A 149 -13.69 -5.64 -33.25
N VAL A 150 -12.92 -4.58 -33.09
CA VAL A 150 -13.40 -3.26 -32.65
C VAL A 150 -12.83 -2.25 -33.65
N PHE A 151 -13.69 -1.44 -34.27
CA PHE A 151 -13.25 -0.41 -35.19
C PHE A 151 -12.61 0.74 -34.42
N PHE A 152 -11.72 1.50 -35.07
CA PHE A 152 -10.97 2.56 -34.44
C PHE A 152 -11.89 3.66 -33.84
N ASP A 153 -12.89 4.08 -34.59
CA ASP A 153 -13.86 5.08 -34.12
C ASP A 153 -14.68 4.56 -32.92
N GLU A 154 -15.11 3.30 -32.98
CA GLU A 154 -15.81 2.60 -31.89
C GLU A 154 -14.95 2.51 -30.64
N LEU A 155 -13.66 2.23 -30.80
CA LEU A 155 -12.70 2.20 -29.68
C LEU A 155 -12.59 3.59 -29.03
N VAL A 156 -12.32 4.62 -29.83
CA VAL A 156 -12.13 5.99 -29.33
C VAL A 156 -13.42 6.52 -28.67
N GLU A 157 -14.58 6.27 -29.29
CA GLU A 157 -15.89 6.61 -28.72
C GLU A 157 -16.04 6.01 -27.32
N TYR A 158 -15.85 4.70 -27.21
CA TYR A 158 -16.00 3.97 -25.94
C TYR A 158 -15.04 4.48 -24.88
N GLN A 159 -13.78 4.73 -25.26
CA GLN A 159 -12.74 5.19 -24.33
C GLN A 159 -12.92 6.64 -23.88
N PHE A 160 -13.41 7.52 -24.77
CA PHE A 160 -13.37 8.97 -24.53
C PHE A 160 -14.74 9.59 -24.25
N LEU A 161 -15.82 9.09 -24.87
CA LEU A 161 -17.14 9.70 -24.72
C LEU A 161 -17.99 9.06 -23.60
N THR A 162 -17.53 7.91 -23.05
CA THR A 162 -18.29 7.19 -22.00
C THR A 162 -17.56 7.19 -20.66
N THR A 163 -18.24 6.68 -19.64
CA THR A 163 -17.66 6.46 -18.31
C THR A 163 -17.15 5.02 -18.13
N GLU A 164 -16.97 4.28 -19.24
CA GLU A 164 -16.52 2.88 -19.22
C GLU A 164 -15.07 2.70 -19.63
N GLY A 165 -14.44 3.74 -20.21
CA GLY A 165 -13.05 3.75 -20.62
C GLY A 165 -12.19 4.68 -19.74
N LEU A 166 -11.58 5.67 -20.39
CA LEU A 166 -10.67 6.63 -19.73
C LEU A 166 -11.31 7.28 -18.49
N PHE A 167 -12.59 7.64 -18.56
CA PHE A 167 -13.31 8.30 -17.48
C PHE A 167 -14.07 7.29 -16.59
N SER A 168 -13.56 6.06 -16.43
CA SER A 168 -14.22 4.99 -15.67
C SER A 168 -14.09 5.14 -14.13
N ILE A 169 -14.57 4.14 -13.41
CA ILE A 169 -14.67 4.13 -11.94
C ILE A 169 -13.33 4.49 -11.25
N PRO A 170 -12.18 3.91 -11.65
CA PRO A 170 -10.92 4.29 -10.97
C PRO A 170 -10.59 5.77 -11.07
N LEU A 171 -10.77 6.39 -12.23
CA LEU A 171 -10.52 7.83 -12.36
C LEU A 171 -11.53 8.64 -11.54
N GLY A 172 -12.77 8.14 -11.43
CA GLY A 172 -13.79 8.71 -10.54
C GLY A 172 -13.36 8.68 -9.08
N ALA A 173 -12.88 7.53 -8.62
CA ALA A 173 -12.36 7.39 -7.25
C ALA A 173 -11.19 8.35 -7.00
N SER A 174 -10.28 8.48 -7.99
CA SER A 174 -9.15 9.42 -7.93
C SER A 174 -9.65 10.87 -7.77
N ALA A 175 -10.61 11.28 -8.61
CA ALA A 175 -11.14 12.64 -8.65
C ALA A 175 -11.99 12.99 -7.41
N ASN A 176 -12.74 12.03 -6.89
CA ASN A 176 -13.72 12.28 -5.82
C ASN A 176 -13.13 12.14 -4.41
N PHE A 177 -12.33 11.09 -4.18
CA PHE A 177 -11.90 10.74 -2.81
C PHE A 177 -10.38 10.76 -2.66
N ILE A 178 -9.65 10.03 -3.52
CA ILE A 178 -8.22 9.75 -3.30
C ILE A 178 -7.43 11.05 -3.24
N PHE A 179 -7.72 11.99 -4.16
CA PHE A 179 -7.07 13.30 -4.17
C PHE A 179 -7.15 13.99 -2.80
N LEU A 180 -8.35 13.99 -2.20
CA LEU A 180 -8.57 14.64 -0.89
C LEU A 180 -7.80 13.94 0.23
N PHE A 181 -7.70 12.60 0.19
CA PHE A 181 -6.95 11.86 1.20
C PHE A 181 -5.44 12.01 1.03
N VAL A 182 -4.94 12.09 -0.20
CA VAL A 182 -3.52 12.43 -0.48
C VAL A 182 -3.21 13.85 0.02
N LEU A 183 -4.14 14.76 -0.21
CA LEU A 183 -4.02 16.14 0.27
C LEU A 183 -4.04 16.18 1.82
N PHE A 184 -4.97 15.46 2.45
CA PHE A 184 -5.04 15.30 3.92
C PHE A 184 -3.71 14.78 4.48
N GLY A 185 -3.17 13.71 3.88
CA GLY A 185 -1.86 13.16 4.27
C GLY A 185 -0.75 14.21 4.16
N SER A 186 -0.76 15.00 3.07
CA SER A 186 0.22 16.08 2.86
C SER A 186 0.12 17.16 3.94
N PHE A 187 -1.10 17.49 4.36
CA PHE A 187 -1.34 18.45 5.46
C PHE A 187 -0.86 17.89 6.80
N LEU A 188 -1.12 16.60 7.08
CA LEU A 188 -0.61 15.96 8.30
C LEU A 188 0.92 15.95 8.34
N VAL A 189 1.56 15.59 7.23
CA VAL A 189 3.04 15.61 7.15
C VAL A 189 3.56 17.04 7.38
N SER A 190 2.96 18.02 6.71
CA SER A 190 3.37 19.43 6.83
C SER A 190 3.16 20.01 8.23
N SER A 191 2.17 19.50 8.99
CA SER A 191 1.92 19.96 10.37
C SER A 191 2.98 19.45 11.38
N GLY A 192 3.81 18.46 10.99
CA GLY A 192 4.82 17.83 11.85
C GLY A 192 4.37 16.52 12.49
N THR A 193 3.24 15.96 12.05
CA THR A 193 2.71 14.70 12.58
C THR A 193 3.67 13.54 12.35
N GLY A 194 4.42 13.53 11.24
CA GLY A 194 5.40 12.49 10.94
C GLY A 194 6.52 12.41 11.98
N ASP A 195 7.11 13.56 12.33
CA ASP A 195 8.14 13.65 13.37
C ASP A 195 7.59 13.22 14.74
N PHE A 196 6.36 13.61 15.02
CA PHE A 196 5.67 13.20 16.24
C PHE A 196 5.54 11.67 16.32
N PHE A 197 5.17 10.99 15.21
CA PHE A 197 5.04 9.52 15.21
C PHE A 197 6.37 8.83 15.56
N ILE A 198 7.49 9.33 15.04
CA ILE A 198 8.82 8.75 15.32
C ILE A 198 9.17 8.97 16.81
N LYS A 199 8.98 10.18 17.34
CA LYS A 199 9.23 10.48 18.77
C LYS A 199 8.34 9.64 19.68
N PHE A 200 7.07 9.50 19.33
CA PHE A 200 6.08 8.72 20.07
C PHE A 200 6.45 7.24 20.10
N ALA A 201 6.77 6.66 18.94
CA ALA A 201 7.18 5.26 18.84
C ALA A 201 8.47 5.00 19.64
N ASN A 202 9.45 5.94 19.60
CA ASN A 202 10.68 5.86 20.37
C ASN A 202 10.41 5.88 21.89
N SER A 203 9.50 6.73 22.35
CA SER A 203 9.15 6.82 23.77
C SER A 203 8.46 5.55 24.27
N LEU A 204 7.68 4.87 23.41
CA LEU A 204 6.96 3.64 23.77
C LEU A 204 7.85 2.40 23.72
N ALA A 205 8.59 2.20 22.64
CA ALA A 205 9.21 0.92 22.32
C ALA A 205 10.75 0.97 22.26
N GLY A 206 11.36 2.15 22.26
CA GLY A 206 12.81 2.29 22.05
C GLY A 206 13.66 1.57 23.09
N HIS A 207 13.21 1.53 24.36
CA HIS A 207 13.92 0.87 25.47
C HIS A 207 13.78 -0.66 25.49
N MET A 208 12.80 -1.19 24.76
CA MET A 208 12.53 -2.64 24.74
C MET A 208 13.64 -3.38 23.99
N ARG A 209 13.78 -4.70 24.26
CA ARG A 209 14.70 -5.55 23.48
C ARG A 209 14.38 -5.43 21.98
N GLY A 210 15.39 -5.09 21.19
CA GLY A 210 15.22 -4.83 19.76
C GLY A 210 14.41 -3.56 19.49
N GLY A 211 14.40 -2.59 20.43
CA GLY A 211 13.58 -1.38 20.39
C GLY A 211 13.53 -0.68 19.03
N PRO A 212 14.68 -0.34 18.41
CA PRO A 212 14.66 0.32 17.11
C PRO A 212 13.87 -0.36 16.00
N ALA A 213 13.85 -1.71 15.96
CA ALA A 213 13.01 -2.42 14.98
C ALA A 213 11.51 -2.31 15.31
N LYS A 214 11.16 -2.34 16.59
CA LYS A 214 9.78 -2.11 17.05
C LYS A 214 9.34 -0.66 16.76
N VAL A 215 10.24 0.29 16.95
CA VAL A 215 10.01 1.71 16.62
C VAL A 215 9.76 1.84 15.11
N ALA A 216 10.56 1.17 14.28
CA ALA A 216 10.35 1.15 12.83
C ALA A 216 8.94 0.64 12.48
N VAL A 217 8.54 -0.50 13.07
CA VAL A 217 7.22 -1.09 12.83
C VAL A 217 6.09 -0.12 13.25
N LEU A 218 6.17 0.44 14.47
CA LEU A 218 5.11 1.31 15.00
C LEU A 218 5.04 2.65 14.26
N SER A 219 6.20 3.29 13.98
CA SER A 219 6.22 4.58 13.28
C SER A 219 5.78 4.42 11.82
N SER A 220 6.22 3.35 11.12
CA SER A 220 5.79 3.09 9.75
C SER A 220 4.33 2.67 9.68
N ALA A 221 3.81 1.94 10.67
CA ALA A 221 2.38 1.66 10.77
C ALA A 221 1.59 2.96 10.87
N ALA A 222 1.97 3.83 11.81
CA ALA A 222 1.30 5.12 12.02
C ALA A 222 1.42 6.04 10.79
N PHE A 223 2.61 6.16 10.20
CA PHE A 223 2.83 6.97 9.00
C PHE A 223 2.08 6.37 7.81
N GLY A 224 2.06 5.06 7.69
CA GLY A 224 1.37 4.33 6.62
C GLY A 224 -0.13 4.60 6.60
N THR A 225 -0.76 4.74 7.78
CA THR A 225 -2.20 5.05 7.86
C THR A 225 -2.56 6.40 7.22
N ILE A 226 -1.58 7.26 6.94
CA ILE A 226 -1.83 8.59 6.36
C ILE A 226 -1.17 8.77 4.98
N SER A 227 -0.13 8.01 4.65
CA SER A 227 0.61 8.16 3.38
C SER A 227 0.03 7.31 2.24
N GLY A 228 -0.48 6.12 2.57
CA GLY A 228 -1.06 5.18 1.61
C GLY A 228 -0.07 4.58 0.60
N SER A 229 1.21 4.95 0.63
CA SER A 229 2.24 4.50 -0.32
C SER A 229 3.38 3.81 0.43
N ALA A 230 3.63 2.53 0.14
CA ALA A 230 4.71 1.76 0.76
C ALA A 230 6.08 2.38 0.48
N VAL A 231 6.35 2.74 -0.77
CA VAL A 231 7.67 3.30 -1.18
C VAL A 231 7.92 4.67 -0.52
N ALA A 232 6.91 5.54 -0.52
CA ALA A 232 7.01 6.87 0.12
C ALA A 232 7.23 6.72 1.63
N ASN A 233 6.56 5.75 2.27
CA ASN A 233 6.71 5.44 3.68
C ASN A 233 8.15 4.97 3.98
N VAL A 234 8.67 3.99 3.22
CA VAL A 234 10.06 3.50 3.36
C VAL A 234 11.07 4.65 3.27
N VAL A 235 10.89 5.55 2.30
CA VAL A 235 11.82 6.67 2.11
C VAL A 235 11.73 7.65 3.30
N SER A 236 10.52 7.93 3.79
CA SER A 236 10.29 8.90 4.87
C SER A 236 10.78 8.37 6.23
N THR A 237 10.23 7.25 6.68
CA THR A 237 10.53 6.69 8.00
C THR A 237 11.85 5.91 8.00
N GLY A 238 12.14 5.19 6.91
CA GLY A 238 13.31 4.33 6.79
C GLY A 238 14.63 5.09 6.78
N SER A 239 14.65 6.34 6.28
CA SER A 239 15.83 7.20 6.35
C SER A 239 16.31 7.38 7.79
N PHE A 240 15.42 7.24 8.77
CA PHE A 240 15.68 7.39 10.20
C PHE A 240 15.80 6.02 10.90
N THR A 241 14.84 5.14 10.66
CA THR A 241 14.71 3.87 11.40
C THR A 241 15.75 2.83 10.98
N ILE A 242 16.12 2.77 9.70
CA ILE A 242 17.11 1.79 9.20
C ILE A 242 18.49 2.03 9.82
N PRO A 243 19.06 3.28 9.81
CA PRO A 243 20.32 3.53 10.53
C PRO A 243 20.23 3.20 12.01
N LEU A 244 19.10 3.49 12.66
CA LEU A 244 18.90 3.21 14.09
C LEU A 244 18.93 1.70 14.38
N MET A 245 18.28 0.89 13.53
CA MET A 245 18.32 -0.59 13.63
C MET A 245 19.75 -1.12 13.44
N LYS A 246 20.49 -0.58 12.46
CA LYS A 246 21.88 -0.99 12.19
C LYS A 246 22.78 -0.67 13.39
N ARG A 247 22.58 0.49 14.05
CA ARG A 247 23.37 0.94 15.21
C ARG A 247 23.33 -0.06 16.38
N ILE A 248 22.19 -0.73 16.61
CA ILE A 248 22.06 -1.71 17.69
C ILE A 248 22.41 -3.15 17.27
N GLY A 249 22.81 -3.38 16.00
CA GLY A 249 23.34 -4.67 15.54
C GLY A 249 22.43 -5.50 14.66
N TYR A 250 21.33 -4.96 14.14
CA TYR A 250 20.56 -5.65 13.10
C TYR A 250 21.34 -5.66 11.78
N ARG A 251 21.30 -6.78 11.07
CA ARG A 251 21.92 -6.88 9.73
C ARG A 251 21.24 -5.90 8.77
N PRO A 252 21.98 -5.26 7.85
CA PRO A 252 21.40 -4.32 6.87
C PRO A 252 20.22 -4.91 6.10
N VAL A 253 20.34 -6.16 5.63
CA VAL A 253 19.27 -6.88 4.91
C VAL A 253 17.99 -6.94 5.77
N PHE A 254 18.13 -7.30 7.06
CA PHE A 254 17.00 -7.41 7.98
C PHE A 254 16.37 -6.04 8.26
N ALA A 255 17.19 -5.01 8.49
CA ALA A 255 16.72 -3.65 8.77
C ALA A 255 15.92 -3.09 7.57
N GLY A 256 16.45 -3.26 6.35
CA GLY A 256 15.75 -2.86 5.14
C GLY A 256 14.43 -3.63 4.95
N ALA A 257 14.44 -4.93 5.24
CA ALA A 257 13.25 -5.79 5.13
C ALA A 257 12.16 -5.39 6.14
N VAL A 258 12.53 -5.18 7.42
CA VAL A 258 11.57 -4.76 8.48
C VAL A 258 10.86 -3.47 8.06
N GLU A 259 11.63 -2.48 7.63
CA GLU A 259 11.08 -1.18 7.22
C GLU A 259 10.15 -1.34 6.01
N SER A 260 10.56 -2.13 5.01
CA SER A 260 9.76 -2.35 3.80
C SER A 260 8.43 -3.05 4.11
N VAL A 261 8.47 -4.07 4.98
CA VAL A 261 7.28 -4.80 5.42
C VAL A 261 6.36 -3.88 6.23
N ALA A 262 6.91 -3.16 7.21
CA ALA A 262 6.12 -2.23 8.03
C ALA A 262 5.43 -1.17 7.16
N SER A 263 6.15 -0.62 6.19
CA SER A 263 5.61 0.40 5.26
C SER A 263 4.54 -0.17 4.33
N THR A 264 4.69 -1.41 3.87
CA THR A 264 3.69 -2.08 3.01
C THR A 264 2.38 -2.29 3.77
N GLY A 265 2.44 -2.67 5.04
CA GLY A 265 1.26 -2.84 5.90
C GLY A 265 0.40 -1.59 6.01
N GLY A 266 1.00 -0.40 5.91
CA GLY A 266 0.27 0.86 5.95
C GLY A 266 -0.78 1.00 4.85
N GLN A 267 -0.59 0.31 3.73
CA GLN A 267 -1.52 0.37 2.61
C GLN A 267 -2.88 -0.27 2.90
N PHE A 268 -2.93 -1.25 3.82
CA PHE A 268 -4.21 -1.88 4.23
C PHE A 268 -4.54 -1.61 5.70
N MET A 269 -3.84 -0.70 6.36
CA MET A 269 -4.14 -0.30 7.75
C MET A 269 -5.07 0.92 7.76
N PRO A 270 -6.31 0.78 8.28
CA PRO A 270 -7.21 1.94 8.38
C PRO A 270 -6.62 3.06 9.27
N PRO A 271 -7.07 4.32 9.15
CA PRO A 271 -8.28 4.74 8.43
C PRO A 271 -8.08 5.18 6.97
N VAL A 272 -6.88 5.60 6.53
CA VAL A 272 -6.74 6.15 5.17
C VAL A 272 -6.43 5.04 4.17
N MET A 273 -5.47 4.15 4.49
CA MET A 273 -5.11 3.03 3.62
C MET A 273 -4.50 3.51 2.28
N GLY A 274 -4.22 2.58 1.39
CA GLY A 274 -3.79 2.88 0.04
C GLY A 274 -4.97 3.21 -0.89
N ALA A 275 -4.68 3.89 -2.01
CA ALA A 275 -5.69 4.32 -2.96
C ALA A 275 -6.58 3.15 -3.47
N GLY A 276 -6.05 1.93 -3.53
CA GLY A 276 -6.82 0.74 -3.93
C GLY A 276 -8.05 0.48 -3.06
N ALA A 277 -8.01 0.84 -1.77
CA ALA A 277 -9.16 0.65 -0.87
C ALA A 277 -10.34 1.55 -1.24
N PHE A 278 -10.07 2.78 -1.67
CA PHE A 278 -11.11 3.70 -2.16
C PHE A 278 -11.70 3.22 -3.48
N ILE A 279 -10.83 2.73 -4.38
CA ILE A 279 -11.25 2.15 -5.66
C ILE A 279 -12.13 0.92 -5.41
N MET A 280 -11.74 0.08 -4.43
CA MET A 280 -12.53 -1.09 -4.00
C MET A 280 -13.93 -0.70 -3.55
N ALA A 281 -14.05 0.31 -2.69
CA ALA A 281 -15.34 0.80 -2.20
C ALA A 281 -16.24 1.25 -3.36
N GLU A 282 -15.66 1.98 -4.30
CA GLU A 282 -16.39 2.50 -5.47
C GLU A 282 -16.80 1.37 -6.42
N MET A 283 -15.89 0.42 -6.73
CA MET A 283 -16.16 -0.70 -7.62
C MET A 283 -17.24 -1.65 -7.07
N LEU A 284 -17.26 -1.82 -5.74
CA LEU A 284 -18.24 -2.68 -5.06
C LEU A 284 -19.54 -1.94 -4.72
N GLY A 285 -19.58 -0.61 -4.82
CA GLY A 285 -20.72 0.20 -4.44
C GLY A 285 -21.03 0.12 -2.94
N ILE A 286 -19.99 -0.01 -2.09
CA ILE A 286 -20.14 -0.11 -0.63
C ILE A 286 -19.48 1.09 0.06
N SER A 287 -19.85 1.34 1.32
CA SER A 287 -19.23 2.43 2.07
C SER A 287 -17.75 2.15 2.32
N TYR A 288 -16.93 3.19 2.27
CA TYR A 288 -15.50 3.10 2.58
C TYR A 288 -15.25 2.56 3.99
N LEU A 289 -16.13 2.93 4.94
CA LEU A 289 -16.05 2.43 6.32
C LEU A 289 -16.14 0.90 6.37
N ARG A 290 -16.95 0.27 5.50
CA ARG A 290 -17.05 -1.19 5.43
C ARG A 290 -15.73 -1.81 4.97
N VAL A 291 -15.04 -1.19 4.00
CA VAL A 291 -13.71 -1.63 3.58
C VAL A 291 -12.70 -1.48 4.74
N CYS A 292 -12.74 -0.36 5.46
CA CYS A 292 -11.89 -0.13 6.65
C CYS A 292 -12.11 -1.23 7.71
N MET A 293 -13.37 -1.56 8.01
CA MET A 293 -13.70 -2.62 8.96
C MET A 293 -13.14 -3.97 8.50
N ALA A 294 -13.35 -4.32 7.22
CA ALA A 294 -12.86 -5.59 6.66
C ALA A 294 -11.33 -5.69 6.72
N ALA A 295 -10.62 -4.58 6.55
CA ALA A 295 -9.17 -4.55 6.59
C ALA A 295 -8.59 -4.57 8.02
N ALA A 296 -9.35 -4.15 9.04
CA ALA A 296 -8.83 -3.86 10.38
C ALA A 296 -8.19 -5.08 11.06
N ILE A 297 -8.92 -6.21 11.14
CA ILE A 297 -8.39 -7.42 11.81
C ILE A 297 -7.17 -7.97 11.04
N PRO A 298 -7.24 -8.19 9.71
CA PRO A 298 -6.07 -8.64 8.96
C PRO A 298 -4.85 -7.72 9.09
N ALA A 299 -5.05 -6.40 9.12
CA ALA A 299 -3.95 -5.42 9.27
C ALA A 299 -3.32 -5.50 10.67
N ILE A 300 -4.14 -5.62 11.71
CA ILE A 300 -3.65 -5.77 13.10
C ILE A 300 -2.83 -7.06 13.23
N LEU A 301 -3.33 -8.17 12.67
CA LEU A 301 -2.62 -9.46 12.68
C LEU A 301 -1.26 -9.35 11.96
N TYR A 302 -1.23 -8.64 10.84
CA TYR A 302 0.00 -8.39 10.07
C TYR A 302 1.07 -7.70 10.93
N TYR A 303 0.71 -6.57 11.55
CA TYR A 303 1.66 -5.80 12.39
C TYR A 303 2.04 -6.57 13.65
N PHE A 304 1.10 -7.30 14.24
CA PHE A 304 1.36 -8.15 15.40
C PHE A 304 2.38 -9.25 15.05
N ALA A 305 2.21 -9.91 13.91
CA ALA A 305 3.15 -10.94 13.44
C ALA A 305 4.55 -10.33 13.20
N LEU A 306 4.61 -9.19 12.56
CA LEU A 306 5.88 -8.50 12.29
C LEU A 306 6.57 -8.12 13.61
N LEU A 307 5.84 -7.55 14.59
CA LEU A 307 6.37 -7.24 15.92
C LEU A 307 6.92 -8.48 16.63
N UNK A 308 6.27 -9.61 16.41
CA UNK A 308 6.60 -10.74 16.94
C UNK A 308 7.79 -11.22 16.45
N MET A 309 8.01 -11.13 15.15
CA MET A 309 9.21 -11.65 14.46
C MET A 309 10.45 -10.79 14.76
N VAL A 310 10.33 -9.46 14.76
CA VAL A 310 11.45 -8.58 15.12
C VAL A 310 11.88 -8.77 16.59
N HIS A 311 10.94 -9.09 17.46
CA HIS A 311 11.26 -9.40 18.87
C HIS A 311 12.05 -10.71 18.99
N MET A 312 11.62 -11.74 18.28
CA MET A 312 12.31 -13.05 18.27
C MET A 312 13.72 -12.93 17.70
N GLU A 313 13.90 -12.15 16.61
CA GLU A 313 15.24 -11.90 16.06
C GLU A 313 16.13 -11.17 17.08
N ALA A 314 15.56 -10.20 17.82
CA ALA A 314 16.30 -9.50 18.88
C ALA A 314 16.72 -10.44 20.00
N LEU A 315 15.82 -11.35 20.43
CA LEU A 315 16.14 -12.35 21.45
C LEU A 315 17.21 -13.32 20.94
N ARG A 316 17.05 -13.81 19.72
CA ARG A 316 18.00 -14.76 19.10
C ARG A 316 19.41 -14.19 19.02
N LYS A 317 19.53 -12.85 18.82
CA LYS A 317 20.81 -12.16 18.67
C LYS A 317 21.29 -11.47 19.95
N GLY A 318 20.51 -11.50 21.03
CA GLY A 318 20.85 -10.82 22.27
C GLY A 318 20.83 -9.30 22.17
N LEU A 319 20.07 -8.73 21.23
CA LEU A 319 20.03 -7.29 21.01
C LEU A 319 19.26 -6.58 22.13
N LYS A 320 19.85 -5.52 22.66
CA LYS A 320 19.24 -4.68 23.70
C LYS A 320 18.43 -3.54 23.05
N GLY A 321 17.69 -2.79 23.86
CA GLY A 321 17.07 -1.53 23.46
C GLY A 321 18.05 -0.38 23.59
N LEU A 322 17.58 0.81 23.25
CA LEU A 322 18.33 2.04 23.46
C LEU A 322 18.32 2.42 24.95
N PRO A 323 19.38 3.04 25.45
CA PRO A 323 19.39 3.57 26.84
C PRO A 323 18.22 4.54 27.07
N ARG A 324 17.60 4.46 28.23
CA ARG A 324 16.44 5.33 28.55
C ARG A 324 16.77 6.81 28.51
N GLU A 325 18.04 7.15 28.76
CA GLU A 325 18.54 8.53 28.74
C GLU A 325 18.53 9.15 27.34
N GLU A 326 18.65 8.30 26.30
CA GLU A 326 18.62 8.74 24.88
C GLU A 326 17.19 8.88 24.36
N LEU A 327 16.20 8.43 25.12
CA LEU A 327 14.82 8.33 24.64
C LEU A 327 13.95 9.49 25.13
N PRO A 328 13.09 10.02 24.27
CA PRO A 328 12.14 11.05 24.71
C PRO A 328 11.13 10.44 25.69
N LYS A 329 10.78 11.18 26.74
CA LYS A 329 9.77 10.76 27.72
C LYS A 329 8.36 10.92 27.12
N LEU A 330 7.49 9.93 27.36
CA LEU A 330 6.15 9.88 26.77
C LEU A 330 5.30 11.11 27.13
N GLY A 331 5.31 11.55 28.40
CA GLY A 331 4.52 12.71 28.86
C GLY A 331 4.83 13.98 28.07
N PRO A 332 6.11 14.44 28.05
CA PRO A 332 6.51 15.58 27.22
C PRO A 332 6.14 15.42 25.73
N VAL A 333 6.38 14.25 25.13
CA VAL A 333 6.04 13.99 23.71
C VAL A 333 4.54 14.22 23.46
N LEU A 334 3.68 13.67 24.33
CA LEU A 334 2.23 13.84 24.20
C LEU A 334 1.80 15.29 24.41
N LYS A 335 2.41 15.99 25.40
CA LYS A 335 2.13 17.42 25.64
C LYS A 335 2.56 18.30 24.46
N GLU A 336 3.71 17.97 23.84
CA GLU A 336 4.28 18.74 22.75
C GLU A 336 3.51 18.55 21.45
N GLY A 337 3.14 17.30 21.08
CA GLY A 337 2.61 16.94 19.77
C GLY A 337 1.35 16.09 19.75
N GLY A 338 0.83 15.62 20.88
CA GLY A 338 -0.32 14.71 20.92
C GLY A 338 -1.60 15.26 20.26
N TYR A 339 -1.78 16.58 20.31
CA TYR A 339 -2.92 17.23 19.64
C TYR A 339 -2.90 17.06 18.11
N LEU A 340 -1.73 16.84 17.52
CA LEU A 340 -1.58 16.61 16.07
C LEU A 340 -2.22 15.27 15.63
N LEU A 341 -2.53 14.40 16.57
CA LEU A 341 -3.25 13.15 16.28
C LEU A 341 -4.75 13.38 16.05
N LEU A 342 -5.33 14.44 16.60
CA LEU A 342 -6.79 14.65 16.64
C LEU A 342 -7.48 14.59 15.27
N PRO A 343 -6.90 15.10 14.16
CA PRO A 343 -7.58 15.04 12.86
C PRO A 343 -7.85 13.62 12.34
N ALA A 344 -7.02 12.62 12.69
CA ALA A 344 -7.22 11.26 12.21
C ALA A 344 -8.41 10.57 12.89
N PRO A 345 -8.55 10.54 14.25
CA PRO A 345 -9.80 10.09 14.87
C PRO A 345 -11.02 10.91 14.44
N PHE A 346 -10.87 12.22 14.24
CA PHE A 346 -11.97 13.07 13.77
C PHE A 346 -12.49 12.60 12.40
N LEU A 347 -11.58 12.26 11.49
CA LEU A 347 -11.93 11.66 10.19
C LEU A 347 -12.77 10.39 10.39
N VAL A 348 -12.33 9.49 11.30
CA VAL A 348 -13.04 8.24 11.59
C VAL A 348 -14.44 8.52 12.14
N VAL A 349 -14.56 9.46 13.07
CA VAL A 349 -15.86 9.87 13.64
C VAL A 349 -16.80 10.34 12.53
N LEU A 350 -16.33 11.17 11.61
CA LEU A 350 -17.17 11.64 10.49
C LEU A 350 -17.65 10.48 9.60
N LEU A 351 -16.76 9.52 9.31
CA LEU A 351 -17.14 8.33 8.53
C LEU A 351 -18.18 7.47 9.26
N VAL A 352 -18.02 7.29 10.58
CA VAL A 352 -18.96 6.53 11.42
C VAL A 352 -20.32 7.25 11.49
N MET A 353 -20.32 8.59 11.52
CA MET A 353 -21.54 9.40 11.47
C MET A 353 -22.25 9.35 10.11
N GLY A 354 -21.67 8.66 9.10
CA GLY A 354 -22.29 8.50 7.80
C GLY A 354 -21.94 9.60 6.78
N TYR A 355 -20.97 10.47 7.08
CA TYR A 355 -20.51 11.45 6.09
C TYR A 355 -19.81 10.71 4.94
N SER A 356 -19.96 11.23 3.72
CA SER A 356 -19.25 10.70 2.57
C SER A 356 -17.73 10.87 2.76
N PRO A 357 -16.90 9.96 2.19
CA PRO A 357 -15.44 10.12 2.29
C PRO A 357 -14.95 11.49 1.83
N MET A 358 -15.58 12.08 0.82
CA MET A 358 -15.28 13.44 0.35
C MET A 358 -15.43 14.49 1.43
N LYS A 359 -16.63 14.55 2.05
CA LYS A 359 -16.91 15.52 3.10
C LYS A 359 -16.06 15.27 4.33
N ALA A 360 -15.86 14.00 4.69
CA ALA A 360 -14.99 13.61 5.80
C ALA A 360 -13.54 14.07 5.55
N GLY A 361 -13.02 13.85 4.34
CA GLY A 361 -11.67 14.30 3.92
C GLY A 361 -11.53 15.83 3.96
N PHE A 362 -12.53 16.55 3.43
CA PHE A 362 -12.56 18.02 3.47
C PHE A 362 -12.44 18.54 4.91
N TRP A 363 -13.35 18.06 5.81
CA TRP A 363 -13.37 18.52 7.19
C TRP A 363 -12.14 18.07 7.98
N ALA A 364 -11.56 16.92 7.62
CA ALA A 364 -10.30 16.45 8.22
C ALA A 364 -9.13 17.39 7.84
N ILE A 365 -9.07 17.89 6.59
CA ILE A 365 -8.06 18.88 6.15
C ILE A 365 -8.25 20.18 6.97
N VAL A 366 -9.50 20.67 7.09
CA VAL A 366 -9.82 21.86 7.90
C VAL A 366 -9.36 21.64 9.36
N ALA A 367 -9.61 20.45 9.90
CA ALA A 367 -9.20 20.09 11.27
C ALA A 367 -7.66 20.12 11.42
N VAL A 368 -6.89 19.64 10.42
CA VAL A 368 -5.41 19.73 10.48
C VAL A 368 -4.96 21.19 10.57
N VAL A 369 -5.51 22.05 9.71
CA VAL A 369 -5.14 23.48 9.69
C VAL A 369 -5.50 24.14 11.04
N PHE A 370 -6.70 23.86 11.54
CA PHE A 370 -7.18 24.40 12.82
C PHE A 370 -6.29 23.92 13.98
N VAL A 371 -6.10 22.60 14.09
CA VAL A 371 -5.33 21.97 15.18
C VAL A 371 -3.87 22.42 15.14
N SER A 372 -3.25 22.49 13.94
CA SER A 372 -1.87 22.95 13.80
C SER A 372 -1.71 24.42 14.19
N SER A 373 -2.77 25.22 14.13
CA SER A 373 -2.74 26.65 14.50
C SER A 373 -2.76 26.88 16.03
N LEU A 374 -3.05 25.84 16.82
CA LEU A 374 -3.09 25.94 18.29
C LEU A 374 -1.73 26.25 18.91
N LYS A 375 -0.64 25.85 18.25
CA LYS A 375 0.72 26.13 18.72
C LYS A 375 1.58 26.78 17.62
N ARG A 376 2.43 27.74 18.00
CA ARG A 376 3.32 28.46 17.07
C ARG A 376 4.26 27.50 16.30
N ALA A 377 4.75 26.44 16.96
CA ALA A 377 5.69 25.47 16.36
C ALA A 377 5.10 24.68 15.17
N SER A 378 3.82 24.35 15.23
CA SER A 378 3.11 23.59 14.19
C SER A 378 2.33 24.47 13.21
N ARG A 379 2.20 25.76 13.48
CA ARG A 379 1.33 26.70 12.75
C ARG A 379 1.63 26.69 11.25
N MET A 380 0.58 26.58 10.46
CA MET A 380 0.65 26.60 9.01
C MET A 380 0.26 28.00 8.49
N GLY A 381 1.27 28.84 8.21
CA GLY A 381 1.06 30.12 7.53
C GLY A 381 0.70 29.91 6.05
N LEU A 382 0.25 30.97 5.38
CA LEU A 382 -0.21 30.91 3.99
C LEU A 382 0.82 30.28 3.04
N GLY A 383 2.10 30.64 3.16
CA GLY A 383 3.17 30.05 2.34
C GLY A 383 3.29 28.54 2.54
N LYS A 384 3.14 28.06 3.78
CA LYS A 384 3.19 26.62 4.11
C LYS A 384 1.96 25.90 3.56
N ILE A 385 0.78 26.54 3.58
CA ILE A 385 -0.45 25.98 2.98
C ILE A 385 -0.27 25.83 1.46
N ILE A 386 0.26 26.87 0.78
CA ILE A 386 0.51 26.83 -0.68
C ILE A 386 1.50 25.72 -1.03
N SER A 387 2.61 25.60 -0.28
CA SER A 387 3.58 24.53 -0.52
C SER A 387 3.00 23.14 -0.22
N THR A 388 2.05 23.04 0.72
CA THR A 388 1.34 21.79 1.02
C THR A 388 0.37 21.44 -0.11
N PHE A 389 -0.33 22.41 -0.67
CA PHE A 389 -1.17 22.20 -1.86
C PHE A 389 -0.32 21.64 -3.03
N GLU A 390 0.84 22.26 -3.26
CA GLU A 390 1.76 21.79 -4.32
C GLU A 390 2.22 20.35 -4.05
N ARG A 391 2.60 20.04 -2.82
CA ARG A 391 3.01 18.68 -2.42
C ARG A 391 1.87 17.67 -2.61
N GLY A 392 0.66 18.03 -2.18
CA GLY A 392 -0.54 17.19 -2.31
C GLY A 392 -0.89 16.92 -3.78
N ALA A 393 -0.90 17.97 -4.60
CA ALA A 393 -1.18 17.83 -6.04
C ALA A 393 -0.15 16.93 -6.71
N LYS A 394 1.15 17.14 -6.43
CA LYS A 394 2.24 16.29 -6.97
C LYS A 394 2.11 14.84 -6.49
N GLY A 395 1.77 14.64 -5.22
CA GLY A 395 1.58 13.29 -4.64
C GLY A 395 0.43 12.52 -5.26
N ALA A 396 -0.58 13.22 -5.78
CA ALA A 396 -1.73 12.59 -6.41
C ALA A 396 -1.47 12.14 -7.86
N LEU A 397 -0.41 12.66 -8.53
CA LEU A 397 -0.18 12.41 -9.97
C LEU A 397 0.03 10.93 -10.28
N GLU A 398 0.68 10.18 -9.37
CA GLU A 398 0.90 8.74 -9.57
C GLU A 398 -0.42 7.97 -9.65
N VAL A 399 -1.32 8.26 -8.71
CA VAL A 399 -2.62 7.57 -8.64
C VAL A 399 -3.51 8.03 -9.80
N LEU A 400 -3.52 9.31 -10.10
CA LEU A 400 -4.27 9.88 -11.23
C LEU A 400 -3.87 9.19 -12.56
N ALA A 401 -2.56 9.14 -12.83
CA ALA A 401 -2.03 8.51 -14.07
C ALA A 401 -2.37 7.02 -14.10
N ALA A 402 -2.21 6.33 -12.97
CA ALA A 402 -2.55 4.91 -12.85
C ALA A 402 -4.03 4.67 -13.16
N CYS A 403 -4.92 5.46 -12.53
CA CYS A 403 -6.37 5.31 -12.68
C CYS A 403 -6.86 5.62 -14.10
N ALA A 404 -6.32 6.66 -14.72
CA ALA A 404 -6.68 7.03 -16.10
C ALA A 404 -6.27 5.94 -17.09
N THR A 405 -5.03 5.44 -17.00
CA THR A 405 -4.52 4.41 -17.92
C THR A 405 -5.16 3.04 -17.64
N ALA A 406 -5.38 2.70 -16.37
CA ALA A 406 -6.11 1.48 -16.04
C ALA A 406 -7.56 1.54 -16.57
N GLY A 407 -8.17 2.74 -16.59
CA GLY A 407 -9.47 2.95 -17.24
C GLY A 407 -9.46 2.55 -18.69
N ILE A 408 -8.40 2.88 -19.43
CA ILE A 408 -8.25 2.46 -20.83
C ILE A 408 -8.24 0.92 -20.93
N VAL A 409 -7.49 0.25 -20.06
CA VAL A 409 -7.45 -1.23 -20.03
C VAL A 409 -8.83 -1.81 -19.70
N ILE A 410 -9.53 -1.22 -18.70
CA ILE A 410 -10.91 -1.62 -18.33
C ILE A 410 -11.83 -1.56 -19.58
N GLY A 411 -11.79 -0.41 -20.26
CA GLY A 411 -12.62 -0.21 -21.47
C GLY A 411 -12.37 -1.27 -22.52
N VAL A 412 -11.10 -1.59 -22.79
CA VAL A 412 -10.75 -2.66 -23.74
C VAL A 412 -11.23 -4.02 -23.24
N VAL A 413 -10.96 -4.37 -21.99
CA VAL A 413 -11.34 -5.67 -21.40
C VAL A 413 -12.87 -5.86 -21.47
N THR A 414 -13.62 -4.80 -21.20
CA THR A 414 -15.09 -4.83 -21.26
C THR A 414 -15.59 -4.94 -22.70
N GLN A 415 -15.07 -4.09 -23.59
CA GLN A 415 -15.50 -4.02 -25.00
C GLN A 415 -15.22 -5.31 -25.76
N THR A 416 -14.09 -5.98 -25.47
CA THR A 416 -13.68 -7.24 -26.13
C THR A 416 -14.18 -8.50 -25.43
N GLY A 417 -14.72 -8.38 -24.20
CA GLY A 417 -15.12 -9.53 -23.39
C GLY A 417 -13.95 -10.33 -22.83
N LEU A 418 -12.73 -9.77 -22.86
CA LEU A 418 -11.51 -10.47 -22.43
C LEU A 418 -11.57 -10.94 -20.97
N GLY A 419 -12.20 -10.16 -20.10
CA GLY A 419 -12.34 -10.52 -18.67
C GLY A 419 -13.15 -11.80 -18.46
N LEU A 420 -14.23 -11.97 -19.24
CA LEU A 420 -15.06 -13.17 -19.18
C LEU A 420 -14.31 -14.40 -19.70
N LYS A 421 -13.59 -14.25 -20.82
CA LYS A 421 -12.75 -15.32 -21.38
C LYS A 421 -11.67 -15.74 -20.42
N PHE A 422 -10.93 -14.77 -19.87
CA PHE A 422 -9.87 -15.02 -18.87
C PHE A 422 -10.43 -15.82 -17.69
N SER A 423 -11.57 -15.38 -17.14
CA SER A 423 -12.16 -16.05 -15.98
C SER A 423 -12.57 -17.49 -16.30
N THR A 424 -13.14 -17.73 -17.47
CA THR A 424 -13.54 -19.08 -17.90
C THR A 424 -12.31 -19.99 -18.03
N LEU A 425 -11.25 -19.52 -18.68
CA LEU A 425 -10.03 -20.29 -18.88
C LEU A 425 -9.33 -20.61 -17.54
N VAL A 426 -9.27 -19.65 -16.62
CA VAL A 426 -8.67 -19.87 -15.29
C VAL A 426 -9.49 -20.91 -14.51
N ILE A 427 -10.82 -20.83 -14.53
CA ILE A 427 -11.70 -21.79 -13.84
C ILE A 427 -11.54 -23.18 -14.44
N GLN A 428 -11.47 -23.30 -15.77
CA GLN A 428 -11.24 -24.59 -16.45
C GLN A 428 -9.88 -25.16 -16.09
N ALA A 429 -8.81 -24.35 -16.14
CA ALA A 429 -7.45 -24.76 -15.76
C ALA A 429 -7.36 -25.17 -14.29
N ALA A 430 -8.17 -24.55 -13.43
CA ALA A 430 -8.26 -24.91 -12.02
C ALA A 430 -9.13 -26.16 -11.77
N GLY A 431 -9.79 -26.70 -12.81
CA GLY A 431 -10.73 -27.81 -12.66
C GLY A 431 -11.91 -27.47 -11.75
N GLY A 432 -12.30 -26.20 -11.66
CA GLY A 432 -13.34 -25.74 -10.75
C GLY A 432 -12.91 -25.67 -9.28
N ASN A 433 -11.66 -26.01 -8.95
CA ASN A 433 -11.15 -26.02 -7.58
C ASN A 433 -10.81 -24.60 -7.13
N LEU A 434 -11.47 -24.14 -6.07
CA LEU A 434 -11.28 -22.77 -5.54
C LEU A 434 -9.84 -22.52 -5.08
N PHE A 435 -9.19 -23.49 -4.41
CA PHE A 435 -7.82 -23.29 -3.92
C PHE A 435 -6.85 -23.05 -5.08
N ILE A 436 -6.96 -23.86 -6.15
CA ILE A 436 -6.09 -23.73 -7.33
C ILE A 436 -6.37 -22.38 -8.02
N ALA A 437 -7.64 -21.98 -8.14
CA ALA A 437 -8.01 -20.69 -8.71
C ALA A 437 -7.44 -19.53 -7.89
N LEU A 438 -7.49 -19.59 -6.55
CA LEU A 438 -6.88 -18.59 -5.67
C LEU A 438 -5.36 -18.50 -5.90
N VAL A 439 -4.68 -19.65 -6.05
CA VAL A 439 -3.24 -19.66 -6.35
C VAL A 439 -2.97 -19.00 -7.71
N PHE A 440 -3.77 -19.29 -8.74
CA PHE A 440 -3.62 -18.67 -10.06
C PHE A 440 -3.84 -17.14 -9.99
N VAL A 441 -4.89 -16.71 -9.27
CA VAL A 441 -5.16 -15.27 -9.09
C VAL A 441 -4.02 -14.61 -8.28
N MET A 442 -3.53 -15.24 -7.22
CA MET A 442 -2.38 -14.76 -6.43
C MET A 442 -1.15 -14.54 -7.33
N VAL A 443 -0.78 -15.56 -8.12
CA VAL A 443 0.38 -15.49 -9.01
C VAL A 443 0.18 -14.39 -10.05
N THR A 444 -1.02 -14.28 -10.63
CA THR A 444 -1.38 -13.21 -11.58
C THR A 444 -1.19 -11.84 -10.92
N CYS A 445 -1.69 -11.65 -9.68
CA CYS A 445 -1.55 -10.39 -8.94
C CYS A 445 -0.08 -10.03 -8.71
N LEU A 446 0.73 -11.02 -8.30
CA LEU A 446 2.16 -10.79 -8.04
C LEU A 446 2.90 -10.44 -9.34
N ILE A 447 2.61 -11.14 -10.45
CA ILE A 447 3.26 -10.90 -11.75
C ILE A 447 2.84 -9.54 -12.32
N LEU A 448 1.53 -9.27 -12.41
CA LEU A 448 1.03 -8.00 -12.94
C LEU A 448 1.39 -6.81 -12.05
N GLY A 449 1.57 -7.06 -10.75
CA GLY A 449 1.97 -6.02 -9.81
C GLY A 449 3.46 -5.65 -9.85
N MET A 450 4.28 -6.43 -10.55
CA MET A 450 5.73 -6.17 -10.62
C MET A 450 6.04 -4.82 -11.26
N GLY A 451 6.66 -3.93 -10.48
CA GLY A 451 7.06 -2.61 -10.98
C GLY A 451 5.93 -1.61 -11.16
N LEU A 452 4.71 -1.94 -10.71
CA LEU A 452 3.56 -1.03 -10.72
C LEU A 452 3.32 -0.46 -9.32
N THR A 453 2.62 0.66 -9.26
CA THR A 453 2.06 1.14 -8.00
C THR A 453 0.93 0.20 -7.56
N THR A 454 0.69 0.13 -6.26
CA THR A 454 -0.35 -0.75 -5.70
C THR A 454 -1.73 -0.48 -6.32
N SER A 455 -2.06 0.78 -6.59
CA SER A 455 -3.35 1.15 -7.21
C SER A 455 -3.47 0.55 -8.60
N ALA A 456 -2.44 0.70 -9.44
CA ALA A 456 -2.41 0.14 -10.80
C ALA A 456 -2.47 -1.39 -10.75
N ALA A 457 -1.66 -2.00 -9.90
CA ALA A 457 -1.64 -3.47 -9.72
C ALA A 457 -3.03 -3.99 -9.32
N TYR A 458 -3.65 -3.34 -8.31
CA TYR A 458 -4.97 -3.73 -7.83
C TYR A 458 -6.02 -3.62 -8.94
N ILE A 459 -6.08 -2.48 -9.64
CA ILE A 459 -7.11 -2.27 -10.70
C ILE A 459 -6.98 -3.34 -11.79
N LEU A 460 -5.77 -3.53 -12.31
CA LEU A 460 -5.54 -4.50 -13.39
C LEU A 460 -5.90 -5.92 -12.98
N THR A 461 -5.50 -6.30 -11.76
CA THR A 461 -5.69 -7.68 -11.32
C THR A 461 -7.13 -7.96 -10.87
N VAL A 462 -7.83 -6.97 -10.31
CA VAL A 462 -9.22 -7.19 -9.87
C VAL A 462 -10.18 -7.35 -11.04
N ILE A 463 -9.92 -6.66 -12.15
CA ILE A 463 -10.76 -6.78 -13.37
C ILE A 463 -10.68 -8.20 -13.95
N LEU A 464 -9.52 -8.81 -13.86
CA LEU A 464 -9.29 -10.17 -14.38
C LEU A 464 -9.59 -11.23 -13.31
N GLY A 465 -9.07 -11.07 -12.11
CA GLY A 465 -9.16 -12.06 -11.03
C GLY A 465 -10.45 -12.01 -10.22
N GLY A 466 -11.05 -10.83 -10.07
CA GLY A 466 -12.32 -10.68 -9.33
C GLY A 466 -13.42 -11.58 -9.86
N PRO A 467 -13.73 -11.51 -11.18
CA PRO A 467 -14.75 -12.39 -11.76
C PRO A 467 -14.44 -13.90 -11.64
N VAL A 468 -13.17 -14.30 -11.64
CA VAL A 468 -12.79 -15.72 -11.40
C VAL A 468 -13.30 -16.17 -10.04
N LEU A 469 -12.99 -15.39 -8.99
CA LEU A 469 -13.31 -15.75 -7.63
C LEU A 469 -14.81 -15.67 -7.34
N THR A 470 -15.48 -14.61 -7.83
CA THR A 470 -16.92 -14.46 -7.60
C THR A 470 -17.74 -15.54 -8.32
N LYS A 471 -17.33 -15.97 -9.53
CA LYS A 471 -17.97 -17.12 -10.23
C LYS A 471 -17.80 -18.43 -9.46
N LEU A 472 -16.72 -18.56 -8.69
CA LEU A 472 -16.48 -19.74 -7.81
C LEU A 472 -17.16 -19.59 -6.45
N GLY A 473 -18.03 -18.59 -6.27
CA GLY A 473 -18.83 -18.42 -5.05
C GLY A 473 -18.16 -17.59 -3.95
N VAL A 474 -17.01 -16.98 -4.21
CA VAL A 474 -16.33 -16.13 -3.22
C VAL A 474 -17.12 -14.81 -3.06
N ASP A 475 -17.30 -14.38 -1.81
CA ASP A 475 -17.90 -13.09 -1.51
C ASP A 475 -17.15 -11.96 -2.24
N PRO A 476 -17.85 -11.02 -2.91
CA PRO A 476 -17.17 -9.96 -3.66
C PRO A 476 -16.17 -9.15 -2.86
N LEU A 477 -16.48 -8.78 -1.59
CA LEU A 477 -15.55 -8.03 -0.75
C LEU A 477 -14.31 -8.87 -0.43
N ALA A 478 -14.48 -10.18 -0.12
CA ALA A 478 -13.36 -11.09 0.13
C ALA A 478 -12.49 -11.24 -1.12
N ALA A 479 -13.10 -11.37 -2.31
CA ALA A 479 -12.39 -11.46 -3.58
C ALA A 479 -11.55 -10.21 -3.85
N HIS A 480 -12.15 -9.02 -3.67
CA HIS A 480 -11.45 -7.74 -3.84
C HIS A 480 -10.34 -7.56 -2.80
N MET A 481 -10.59 -7.91 -1.54
CA MET A 481 -9.58 -7.87 -0.47
C MET A 481 -8.41 -8.82 -0.77
N PHE A 482 -8.70 -10.02 -1.29
CA PHE A 482 -7.68 -10.99 -1.71
C PHE A 482 -6.73 -10.37 -2.74
N VAL A 483 -7.30 -9.83 -3.81
CA VAL A 483 -6.54 -9.17 -4.88
C VAL A 483 -5.74 -7.98 -4.33
N PHE A 484 -6.38 -7.15 -3.49
CA PHE A 484 -5.74 -5.96 -2.91
C PHE A 484 -4.53 -6.33 -2.05
N TYR A 485 -4.64 -7.38 -1.24
CA TYR A 485 -3.50 -7.86 -0.43
C TYR A 485 -2.31 -8.24 -1.31
N TYR A 486 -2.54 -9.02 -2.38
CA TYR A 486 -1.44 -9.44 -3.27
C TYR A 486 -0.90 -8.28 -4.11
N ALA A 487 -1.75 -7.32 -4.46
CA ALA A 487 -1.28 -6.07 -5.10
C ALA A 487 -0.35 -5.29 -4.15
N CYS A 488 -0.66 -5.23 -2.85
CA CYS A 488 0.25 -4.62 -1.86
C CYS A 488 1.53 -5.43 -1.71
N LEU A 489 1.43 -6.75 -1.60
CA LEU A 489 2.56 -7.66 -1.39
C LEU A 489 3.51 -7.69 -2.61
N SER A 490 3.06 -7.38 -3.82
CA SER A 490 3.92 -7.29 -5.00
C SER A 490 5.05 -6.26 -4.79
N THR A 491 4.84 -5.24 -3.93
CA THR A 491 5.85 -4.22 -3.64
C THR A 491 7.03 -4.73 -2.80
N ILE A 492 6.89 -5.91 -2.17
CA ILE A 492 7.97 -6.56 -1.39
C ILE A 492 8.37 -7.93 -1.95
N THR A 493 7.71 -8.40 -3.01
CA THR A 493 7.95 -9.72 -3.59
C THR A 493 8.92 -9.61 -4.79
N PRO A 494 10.12 -10.22 -4.75
CA PRO A 494 10.97 -10.27 -5.94
C PRO A 494 10.25 -10.91 -7.14
N PRO A 495 10.63 -10.57 -8.39
CA PRO A 495 11.88 -9.91 -8.80
C PRO A 495 11.85 -8.37 -8.82
N VAL A 496 10.70 -7.70 -8.76
CA VAL A 496 10.63 -6.23 -8.80
C VAL A 496 9.87 -5.73 -7.55
N ALA A 497 10.53 -5.79 -6.42
CA ALA A 497 9.98 -5.47 -5.09
C ALA A 497 10.29 -4.01 -4.73
N LEU A 498 9.52 -3.04 -5.25
CA LEU A 498 9.84 -1.61 -5.18
C LEU A 498 10.09 -1.12 -3.75
N ALA A 499 9.26 -1.49 -2.79
CA ALA A 499 9.43 -1.08 -1.38
C ALA A 499 10.67 -1.74 -0.75
N ALA A 500 10.88 -3.04 -1.03
CA ALA A 500 12.06 -3.76 -0.52
C ALA A 500 13.35 -3.21 -1.14
N PHE A 501 13.31 -2.81 -2.42
CA PHE A 501 14.47 -2.22 -3.11
C PHE A 501 14.80 -0.83 -2.56
N ALA A 502 13.77 -0.02 -2.23
CA ALA A 502 13.96 1.27 -1.57
C ALA A 502 14.61 1.06 -0.18
N GLY A 503 14.09 0.12 0.62
CA GLY A 503 14.66 -0.24 1.92
C GLY A 503 16.10 -0.74 1.82
N ALA A 504 16.39 -1.56 0.81
CA ALA A 504 17.74 -2.07 0.54
C ALA A 504 18.70 -0.93 0.20
N GLY A 505 18.25 0.05 -0.60
CA GLY A 505 19.05 1.23 -0.96
C GLY A 505 19.48 2.04 0.26
N ILE A 506 18.53 2.29 1.18
CA ILE A 506 18.82 3.02 2.42
C ILE A 506 19.71 2.17 3.34
N ALA A 507 19.46 0.86 3.42
CA ALA A 507 20.23 -0.05 4.28
C ALA A 507 21.66 -0.31 3.77
N GLY A 508 21.92 -0.06 2.48
CA GLY A 508 23.18 -0.45 1.82
C GLY A 508 23.27 -1.97 1.71
N SER A 509 22.19 -2.65 1.29
CA SER A 509 22.10 -4.10 1.25
C SER A 509 21.65 -4.60 -0.12
N SER A 510 21.78 -5.91 -0.37
CA SER A 510 21.35 -6.52 -1.63
C SER A 510 19.82 -6.44 -1.78
N PRO A 511 19.31 -5.82 -2.87
CA PRO A 511 17.86 -5.71 -3.10
C PRO A 511 17.12 -7.05 -3.06
N PHE A 512 17.64 -8.06 -3.76
CA PHE A 512 17.01 -9.40 -3.82
C PHE A 512 16.97 -10.08 -2.44
N ARG A 513 18.11 -10.04 -1.70
CA ARG A 513 18.17 -10.62 -0.35
C ARG A 513 17.19 -9.90 0.59
N THR A 514 17.07 -8.59 0.47
CA THR A 514 16.13 -7.79 1.25
C THR A 514 14.68 -8.15 0.91
N GLY A 515 14.38 -8.35 -0.38
CA GLY A 515 13.05 -8.80 -0.83
C GLY A 515 12.68 -10.17 -0.27
N PHE A 516 13.58 -11.17 -0.35
CA PHE A 516 13.30 -12.50 0.21
C PHE A 516 13.14 -12.46 1.73
N GLU A 517 13.96 -11.64 2.43
CA GLU A 517 13.80 -11.44 3.87
C GLU A 517 12.48 -10.74 4.19
N ALA A 518 12.05 -9.79 3.35
CA ALA A 518 10.75 -9.12 3.49
C ALA A 518 9.59 -10.10 3.31
N MET A 519 9.66 -10.99 2.30
CA MET A 519 8.64 -12.05 2.12
C MET A 519 8.55 -12.94 3.37
N ARG A 520 9.69 -13.32 3.95
CA ARG A 520 9.72 -14.12 5.18
C ARG A 520 9.05 -13.40 6.35
N LEU A 521 9.34 -12.10 6.52
CA LEU A 521 8.75 -11.28 7.59
C LEU A 521 7.26 -11.00 7.36
N ALA A 522 6.82 -10.96 6.10
CA ALA A 522 5.43 -10.74 5.74
C ALA A 522 4.63 -12.04 5.54
N ALA A 523 5.18 -13.19 5.95
CA ALA A 523 4.59 -14.52 5.64
C ALA A 523 3.10 -14.62 5.98
N ILE A 524 2.67 -14.02 7.10
CA ILE A 524 1.26 -14.02 7.53
C ILE A 524 0.35 -13.40 6.46
N ALA A 525 0.82 -12.35 5.78
CA ALA A 525 0.03 -11.64 4.76
C ALA A 525 -0.16 -12.46 3.48
N TYR A 526 0.68 -13.47 3.24
CA TYR A 526 0.48 -14.41 2.12
C TYR A 526 -0.53 -15.50 2.46
N VAL A 527 -0.81 -15.73 3.75
CA VAL A 527 -1.71 -16.79 4.22
C VAL A 527 -3.11 -16.24 4.52
N VAL A 528 -3.19 -15.10 5.22
CA VAL A 528 -4.47 -14.52 5.69
C VAL A 528 -5.50 -14.31 4.57
N PRO A 529 -5.13 -13.88 3.33
CA PRO A 529 -6.14 -13.76 2.28
C PRO A 529 -6.86 -15.07 1.92
N PHE A 530 -6.16 -16.19 1.91
CA PHE A 530 -6.81 -17.49 1.71
C PHE A 530 -7.84 -17.75 2.80
N ILE A 531 -7.47 -17.41 4.04
CA ILE A 531 -8.32 -17.71 5.21
C ILE A 531 -9.62 -16.90 5.14
N PHE A 532 -9.56 -15.57 4.90
CA PHE A 532 -10.80 -14.79 4.88
C PHE A 532 -11.66 -15.06 3.62
N VAL A 533 -11.10 -15.68 2.58
CA VAL A 533 -11.90 -16.16 1.44
C VAL A 533 -12.74 -17.37 1.85
N TYR A 534 -12.15 -18.34 2.55
CA TYR A 534 -12.87 -19.53 3.03
C TYR A 534 -13.74 -19.22 4.25
N HIS A 535 -13.27 -18.33 5.12
CA HIS A 535 -13.91 -18.01 6.40
C HIS A 535 -13.97 -16.48 6.57
N PRO A 536 -15.00 -15.82 6.03
CA PRO A 536 -15.05 -14.35 6.02
C PRO A 536 -15.30 -13.71 7.40
N VAL A 537 -15.21 -14.47 8.48
CA VAL A 537 -15.28 -13.98 9.86
C VAL A 537 -14.20 -12.93 10.14
N LEU A 538 -12.99 -13.10 9.59
CA LEU A 538 -11.89 -12.14 9.76
C LEU A 538 -12.15 -10.79 9.07
N ILE A 539 -13.13 -10.72 8.17
CA ILE A 539 -13.53 -9.46 7.51
C ILE A 539 -14.92 -8.99 8.03
N TRP A 540 -15.21 -9.32 9.29
CA TRP A 540 -16.42 -8.90 10.03
C TRP A 540 -17.71 -9.51 9.47
N LYS A 541 -17.68 -10.73 8.96
CA LYS A 541 -18.86 -11.49 8.53
C LYS A 541 -19.07 -12.69 9.47
N GLY A 542 -19.83 -12.47 10.54
CA GLY A 542 -20.12 -13.47 11.55
C GLY A 542 -20.65 -12.81 12.82
N SER A 543 -20.96 -13.63 13.80
CA SER A 543 -21.36 -13.12 15.12
C SER A 543 -20.16 -12.48 15.84
N PRO A 544 -20.39 -11.54 16.76
CA PRO A 544 -19.28 -10.93 17.53
C PRO A 544 -18.40 -11.95 18.25
N TRP A 545 -18.98 -13.06 18.72
CA TRP A 545 -18.25 -14.12 19.40
C TRP A 545 -17.31 -14.86 18.43
N GLU A 546 -17.82 -15.22 17.25
CA GLU A 546 -17.01 -15.89 16.21
C GLU A 546 -15.86 -14.98 15.75
N ILE A 547 -16.12 -13.68 15.60
CA ILE A 547 -15.10 -12.70 15.20
C ILE A 547 -14.02 -12.62 16.28
N ALA A 548 -14.41 -12.50 17.56
CA ALA A 548 -13.45 -12.44 18.68
C ALA A 548 -12.62 -13.72 18.76
N GLN A 549 -13.25 -14.90 18.68
CA GLN A 549 -12.58 -16.19 18.70
C GLN A 549 -11.55 -16.26 17.55
N ALA A 550 -11.98 -16.00 16.32
CA ALA A 550 -11.11 -16.07 15.14
C ALA A 550 -9.93 -15.08 15.23
N ALA A 551 -10.15 -13.87 15.76
CA ALA A 551 -9.08 -12.90 15.94
C ALA A 551 -8.04 -13.36 16.97
N ILE A 552 -8.50 -13.96 18.09
CA ILE A 552 -7.62 -14.46 19.15
C ILE A 552 -6.80 -15.68 18.64
N THR A 553 -7.46 -16.65 18.00
CA THR A 553 -6.77 -17.84 17.49
C THR A 553 -5.81 -17.48 16.35
N ALA A 554 -6.19 -16.55 15.48
CA ALA A 554 -5.29 -16.03 14.45
C ALA A 554 -4.08 -15.30 15.06
N ALA A 555 -4.25 -14.55 16.17
CA ALA A 555 -3.12 -13.93 16.87
C ALA A 555 -2.16 -14.99 17.44
N LEU A 556 -2.69 -16.11 17.99
CA LEU A 556 -1.86 -17.24 18.43
C LEU A 556 -1.18 -17.90 17.22
N GLY A 557 -1.87 -18.00 16.10
CA GLY A 557 -1.29 -18.44 14.82
C GLY A 557 -0.11 -17.58 14.37
N CYS A 558 -0.22 -16.25 14.56
CA CYS A 558 0.89 -15.32 14.27
C CYS A 558 2.12 -15.61 15.16
N VAL A 559 1.91 -15.95 16.44
CA VAL A 559 3.01 -16.34 17.34
C VAL A 559 3.66 -17.63 16.84
N ALA A 560 2.85 -18.61 16.45
CA ALA A 560 3.33 -19.92 15.99
C ALA A 560 4.13 -19.77 14.68
N ILE A 561 3.58 -19.07 13.66
CA ILE A 561 4.25 -18.90 12.37
C ILE A 561 5.54 -18.04 12.53
N GLY A 562 5.48 -17.01 13.36
CA GLY A 562 6.64 -16.17 13.66
C GLY A 562 7.78 -16.97 14.29
N SER A 563 7.47 -17.79 15.31
CA SER A 563 8.44 -18.66 15.99
C SER A 563 9.04 -19.68 15.03
N GLY A 564 8.19 -20.33 14.23
CA GLY A 564 8.61 -21.34 13.25
C GLY A 564 9.55 -20.77 12.19
N LEU A 565 9.20 -19.61 11.62
CA LEU A 565 10.00 -18.96 10.58
C LEU A 565 11.30 -18.36 11.12
N MET A 566 11.26 -17.76 12.33
CA MET A 566 12.46 -17.19 12.95
C MET A 566 13.37 -18.26 13.55
N GLY A 567 12.83 -19.48 13.79
CA GLY A 567 13.57 -20.59 14.38
C GLY A 567 13.95 -20.33 15.83
N TYR A 568 13.08 -19.57 16.55
CA TYR A 568 13.34 -19.16 17.93
C TYR A 568 12.00 -18.94 18.64
N MET A 569 11.89 -19.41 19.87
CA MET A 569 10.76 -19.11 20.76
C MET A 569 11.27 -18.68 22.12
N ILE A 570 11.75 -19.60 22.94
CA ILE A 570 12.47 -19.35 24.20
C ILE A 570 13.95 -19.67 24.00
N THR A 571 14.24 -20.73 23.23
CA THR A 571 15.57 -21.15 22.78
C THR A 571 15.58 -21.29 21.24
N ARG A 572 16.68 -21.73 20.65
CA ARG A 572 16.77 -22.05 19.21
C ARG A 572 15.99 -23.35 18.93
N LEU A 573 15.09 -23.28 17.95
CA LEU A 573 14.22 -24.41 17.59
C LEU A 573 14.84 -25.28 16.51
N GLY A 574 14.75 -26.58 16.67
CA GLY A 574 15.11 -27.56 15.66
C GLY A 574 14.11 -27.58 14.50
N LEU A 575 14.47 -28.21 13.38
CA LEU A 575 13.66 -28.26 12.16
C LEU A 575 12.25 -28.84 12.40
N TRP A 576 12.15 -29.91 13.17
CA TRP A 576 10.87 -30.54 13.47
C TRP A 576 9.94 -29.64 14.29
N SER A 577 10.49 -28.95 15.32
CA SER A 577 9.71 -27.98 16.13
C SER A 577 9.19 -26.84 15.25
N ARG A 578 10.01 -26.37 14.30
CA ARG A 578 9.63 -25.33 13.35
C ARG A 578 8.50 -25.78 12.44
N ALA A 579 8.59 -27.02 11.88
CA ALA A 579 7.54 -27.59 11.02
C ALA A 579 6.22 -27.73 11.78
N ILE A 580 6.26 -28.25 13.02
CA ILE A 580 5.09 -28.40 13.88
C ILE A 580 4.46 -27.04 14.19
N LEU A 581 5.27 -26.00 14.46
CA LEU A 581 4.76 -24.65 14.71
C LEU A 581 4.12 -24.02 13.47
N ILE A 582 4.65 -24.28 12.28
CA ILE A 582 4.02 -23.81 11.03
C ILE A 582 2.67 -24.53 10.84
N LEU A 583 2.60 -25.83 11.10
CA LEU A 583 1.34 -26.58 11.06
C LEU A 583 0.35 -26.05 12.11
N ALA A 584 0.80 -25.81 13.33
CA ALA A 584 -0.03 -25.22 14.40
C ALA A 584 -0.58 -23.87 13.98
N ALA A 585 0.26 -23.04 13.32
CA ALA A 585 -0.15 -21.72 12.83
C ALA A 585 -1.27 -21.84 11.79
N LEU A 586 -1.11 -22.75 10.82
CA LEU A 586 -2.14 -22.96 9.79
C LEU A 586 -3.47 -23.42 10.41
N LEU A 587 -3.42 -24.31 11.41
CA LEU A 587 -4.61 -24.78 12.11
C LEU A 587 -5.28 -23.64 12.91
N LEU A 588 -4.50 -22.81 13.60
CA LEU A 588 -5.01 -21.68 14.39
C LEU A 588 -5.53 -20.52 13.53
N LEU A 589 -5.07 -20.41 12.28
CA LEU A 589 -5.53 -19.38 11.36
C LEU A 589 -6.85 -19.75 10.70
N VAL A 590 -7.14 -21.06 10.56
CA VAL A 590 -8.42 -21.53 9.98
C VAL A 590 -9.47 -21.56 11.10
N PRO A 591 -10.49 -20.67 11.07
CA PRO A 591 -11.48 -20.61 12.13
C PRO A 591 -12.25 -21.94 12.27
N GLY A 592 -12.27 -22.52 13.47
CA GLY A 592 -12.97 -23.75 13.76
C GLY A 592 -12.53 -24.32 15.11
N THR A 593 -13.49 -24.69 15.96
CA THR A 593 -13.19 -25.16 17.33
C THR A 593 -12.19 -26.32 17.35
N GLN A 594 -12.34 -27.27 16.44
CA GLN A 594 -11.45 -28.42 16.37
C GLN A 594 -10.04 -28.05 15.93
N THR A 595 -9.92 -27.21 14.86
CA THR A 595 -8.63 -26.73 14.36
C THR A 595 -7.94 -25.88 15.42
N ASP A 596 -8.70 -25.02 16.11
CA ASP A 596 -8.20 -24.18 17.21
C ASP A 596 -7.60 -25.01 18.34
N LEU A 597 -8.32 -26.07 18.79
CA LEU A 597 -7.87 -26.93 19.89
C LEU A 597 -6.60 -27.71 19.52
N ILE A 598 -6.55 -28.28 18.32
CA ILE A 598 -5.37 -29.01 17.83
C ILE A 598 -4.18 -28.07 17.68
N GLY A 599 -4.38 -26.91 17.04
CA GLY A 599 -3.34 -25.91 16.84
C GLY A 599 -2.80 -25.37 18.16
N LEU A 600 -3.68 -25.12 19.14
CA LEU A 600 -3.30 -24.66 20.48
C LEU A 600 -2.50 -25.73 21.21
N ALA A 601 -2.94 -27.02 21.14
CA ALA A 601 -2.24 -28.13 21.77
C ALA A 601 -0.82 -28.27 21.19
N LEU A 602 -0.65 -28.15 19.86
CA LEU A 602 0.66 -28.22 19.23
C LEU A 602 1.56 -27.03 19.65
N LEU A 603 1.01 -25.81 19.67
CA LEU A 603 1.73 -24.61 20.08
C LEU A 603 2.21 -24.73 21.55
N LEU A 604 1.29 -25.13 22.45
CA LEU A 604 1.60 -25.29 23.88
C LEU A 604 2.58 -26.46 24.10
N GLY A 605 2.46 -27.53 23.33
CA GLY A 605 3.37 -28.70 23.41
C GLY A 605 4.81 -28.28 23.08
N ILE A 606 5.00 -27.55 21.97
CA ILE A 606 6.33 -27.05 21.59
C ILE A 606 6.85 -26.01 22.62
N TRP A 607 5.98 -25.10 23.10
CA TRP A 607 6.34 -24.12 24.12
C TRP A 607 6.82 -24.80 25.40
N ALA A 608 6.11 -25.82 25.86
CA ALA A 608 6.47 -26.60 27.07
C ALA A 608 7.81 -27.32 26.87
N ALA A 609 7.97 -28.00 25.73
CA ALA A 609 9.22 -28.69 25.38
C ALA A 609 10.41 -27.73 25.37
N ASP A 610 10.25 -26.54 24.72
CA ASP A 610 11.29 -25.53 24.61
C ASP A 610 11.65 -24.93 25.99
N ARG A 611 10.64 -24.77 26.86
CA ARG A 611 10.84 -24.29 28.25
C ARG A 611 11.60 -25.32 29.09
N PHE A 612 11.33 -26.62 28.85
CA PHE A 612 12.04 -27.71 29.53
C PHE A 612 13.53 -27.72 29.13
N VAL A 613 13.83 -27.62 27.84
CA VAL A 613 15.20 -27.52 27.30
C VAL A 613 15.97 -26.34 27.94
N LYS A 614 15.33 -25.18 28.09
CA LYS A 614 15.93 -24.02 28.74
C LYS A 614 16.26 -24.30 30.22
N ARG A 615 15.38 -24.98 30.94
CA ARG A 615 15.61 -25.32 32.37
C ARG A 615 16.80 -26.27 32.54
N THR A 616 16.92 -27.27 31.66
CA THR A 616 18.03 -28.24 31.72
C THR A 616 19.38 -27.57 31.42
N SER A 617 19.42 -26.69 30.44
CA SER A 617 20.66 -25.95 30.09
C SER A 617 21.13 -25.03 31.24
N ILE A 618 20.23 -24.36 31.94
CA ILE A 618 20.56 -23.52 33.11
C ILE A 618 21.04 -24.37 34.28
N GLY A 619 20.43 -25.57 34.48
CA GLY A 619 20.85 -26.52 35.50
C GLY A 619 22.26 -27.03 35.27
N GLU A 620 22.63 -27.33 34.04
CA GLU A 620 23.98 -27.77 33.68
C GLU A 620 25.03 -26.68 33.82
N GLU A 621 24.72 -25.43 33.47
CA GLU A 621 25.62 -24.30 33.68
C GLU A 621 25.84 -24.02 35.19
N GLY A 622 24.80 -24.17 36.01
CA GLY A 622 24.88 -24.05 37.47
C GLY A 622 25.76 -25.11 38.09
N LEU A 623 25.59 -26.37 37.65
CA LEU A 623 26.42 -27.48 38.13
C LEU A 623 27.86 -27.42 37.63
N GLY A 624 28.11 -26.87 36.46
CA GLY A 624 29.45 -26.62 35.92
C GLY A 624 30.19 -25.53 36.67
N ALA A 625 29.48 -24.48 37.14
CA ALA A 625 30.03 -23.38 37.90
C ALA A 625 30.42 -23.81 39.35
N GLU A 626 29.71 -24.77 39.93
CA GLU A 626 30.06 -25.34 41.24
C GLU A 626 31.28 -26.28 41.17
N LYS A 627 31.41 -27.07 40.09
CA LYS A 627 32.54 -27.99 39.88
C LYS A 627 33.87 -27.23 39.55
N GLY A 628 33.82 -25.97 39.12
CA GLY A 628 34.99 -25.15 38.81
C GLY A 628 35.60 -24.44 40.01
N LYS A 629 35.01 -24.51 41.21
CA LYS A 629 35.60 -23.98 42.45
C LYS A 629 36.44 -25.07 43.14
N ILE A 630 37.60 -25.39 42.55
CA ILE A 630 38.66 -26.11 43.26
C ILE A 630 39.34 -25.06 44.15
N PRO A 631 39.47 -25.24 45.46
CA PRO A 631 40.17 -24.28 46.32
C PRO A 631 41.64 -24.19 45.88
N ALA A 632 42.08 -23.00 45.56
CA ALA A 632 43.50 -22.74 45.30
C ALA A 632 44.30 -23.09 46.56
N SER A 633 45.16 -24.11 46.44
CA SER A 633 46.17 -24.39 47.46
C SER A 633 47.05 -23.15 47.60
N SER A 634 47.17 -22.62 48.82
CA SER A 634 48.04 -21.48 49.16
C SER A 634 49.51 -21.79 48.79
N PRO A 635 50.22 -20.91 48.11
CA PRO A 635 51.66 -21.13 47.88
C PRO A 635 52.45 -20.96 49.16
N GLU A 636 53.37 -21.90 49.48
CA GLU A 636 54.36 -21.75 50.55
C GLU A 636 55.27 -20.55 50.30
N PRO A 637 55.67 -19.81 51.38
CA PRO A 637 56.60 -18.69 51.23
C PRO A 637 58.04 -19.17 50.93
N PRO A 638 58.79 -18.44 50.06
CA PRO A 638 60.15 -18.86 49.70
C PRO A 638 61.10 -18.72 50.96
N LYS A 639 61.90 -19.76 51.16
CA LYS A 639 63.02 -19.72 52.17
C LYS A 639 64.11 -18.78 51.65
N ALA A 640 64.45 -17.81 52.47
CA ALA A 640 65.57 -16.89 52.23
C ALA A 640 66.92 -17.61 52.36
N PRO A 641 68.02 -17.17 51.66
CA PRO A 641 69.33 -17.78 51.70
C PRO A 641 70.06 -17.61 53.01
#